data_3a2c846cce957b1704cfad5ac98a9e73
#
_entry.id   3a2c846cce957b1704cfad5ac98a9e73
#
_cell.length_a   1.000
_cell.length_b   1.000
_cell.length_c   1.000
_cell.angle_alpha   90.00
_cell.angle_beta   90.00
_cell.angle_gamma   90.00
#
_symmetry.space_group_name_H-M   'P 1'
#
loop_
_entity.id
_entity.type
_entity.pdbx_description
1 polymer ?
#
loop_
_entity_poly.entity_id
_entity_poly.type
_entity_poly.pdbx_seq_one_letter_code
_entity_poly.pdbx_strand_id
1 'polypeptide(L)'
;MKRTFASILLCAAGLCSALDAGAAGPQKDSVKTTFQSSREWRPTIDNRADAVMVYGVGGNPSDKNRKGFTFEERVKSWRDRGYITHFMTGIAWGEYQDYFTGKWDGKWHLDEGQVTVKGDTIWHGHMVPYIVPSENYLKYMKEQHVKRVIDAGINSIFMEEPEFWARAGYSEAFKREWKEYYGFDWRPQHESPENTYLANKLKYYLYYRALNEVFTYAKEYGKSKGMDIKCYVPTHSLVNYSQWQIVSPEASLASLPCVDGYIAQVWTGTSREPNYFNGKAAERVFETAYLEYGSMESMTAPTGRKMFFLTDPIEDWPRDWVDYKHNYEATFTAQLLYPNIADYEIMPWPERIYEGLYKVSPDSDKKDRIPRHYSTQMQVMVNTLNFMPESSNKVTGTKGISILMSNSLMFQRFPTHQGYDDPQLSNFYGQALPLLKRGVPVKTAHIENLGFKEALANTEVLLMSYSNMKPLDPVAHEHLAAWVKKGGVILYSGRDNDPFQTVQEWWNTGDNHYEAASDHLFGLMGIPAGAEEGEYKYGKGTVYIMRADPKEYVLTAGGDKKFLDTVCRLYSEKAKAGKVEFKNSFYLERGPYDIVAVMNESVSDAPYTVTGTLIDLFDPQLPVLKSKDITPGYCGYFMDLDRVKKDGPKVLAASNRTYDEEVSKNSYSYVSKSPVHTTGISRVLLPARPSSVLVNGTEVFDAGNWDNDSMTYLLTYENNPDGVSVKFVW
;
A
#
# COMPACT_ATOMS: atom_id res chain seq x y z
N MET A 1 18.02 -27.07 -34.43
CA MET A 1 18.06 -28.18 -33.47
C MET A 1 16.90 -27.98 -32.48
N LYS A 2 15.88 -28.78 -32.64
CA LYS A 2 14.68 -28.76 -31.75
C LYS A 2 15.04 -29.46 -30.44
N ARG A 3 14.71 -28.88 -29.30
CA ARG A 3 14.61 -29.58 -28.02
C ARG A 3 13.27 -29.28 -27.38
N THR A 4 12.47 -30.30 -27.40
CA THR A 4 11.18 -30.47 -26.73
C THR A 4 11.44 -30.65 -25.23
N PHE A 5 10.69 -29.98 -24.39
CA PHE A 5 10.58 -30.33 -22.97
C PHE A 5 9.21 -30.93 -22.70
N ALA A 6 9.27 -32.16 -22.24
CA ALA A 6 8.11 -32.93 -21.82
C ALA A 6 7.86 -32.72 -20.32
N SER A 7 6.59 -32.53 -19.99
CA SER A 7 6.05 -32.50 -18.63
C SER A 7 6.08 -33.89 -18.00
N ILE A 8 6.49 -34.00 -16.74
CA ILE A 8 6.24 -35.17 -15.91
C ILE A 8 5.54 -34.72 -14.63
N LEU A 9 4.28 -35.09 -14.53
CA LEU A 9 3.50 -35.13 -13.28
C LEU A 9 3.87 -36.44 -12.54
N LEU A 10 4.21 -36.35 -11.27
CA LEU A 10 4.21 -37.51 -10.39
C LEU A 10 3.55 -37.16 -9.07
N CYS A 11 2.37 -37.74 -8.87
CA CYS A 11 1.74 -37.91 -7.55
C CYS A 11 2.44 -39.03 -6.80
N ALA A 12 2.80 -38.81 -5.56
CA ALA A 12 3.07 -39.91 -4.61
C ALA A 12 2.53 -39.54 -3.25
N ALA A 13 1.46 -40.24 -2.84
CA ALA A 13 1.02 -40.32 -1.46
C ALA A 13 1.86 -41.38 -0.75
N GLY A 14 2.30 -41.08 0.47
CA GLY A 14 2.99 -42.02 1.33
C GLY A 14 2.86 -41.62 2.78
N LEU A 15 2.04 -42.36 3.53
CA LEU A 15 2.00 -42.35 4.98
C LEU A 15 3.36 -42.82 5.54
N CYS A 16 3.84 -42.16 6.58
CA CYS A 16 4.63 -42.81 7.62
C CYS A 16 4.48 -42.11 8.97
N SER A 17 4.33 -42.94 9.95
CA SER A 17 4.00 -42.74 11.35
C SER A 17 5.11 -42.09 12.19
N ALA A 18 4.64 -41.42 13.20
CA ALA A 18 5.21 -40.90 14.43
C ALA A 18 6.56 -41.42 14.95
N LEU A 19 7.38 -40.47 15.41
CA LEU A 19 8.17 -40.59 16.64
C LEU A 19 8.24 -39.20 17.29
N ASP A 20 7.77 -39.16 18.53
CA ASP A 20 7.84 -38.01 19.43
C ASP A 20 9.29 -37.69 19.80
N ALA A 21 9.68 -36.44 19.63
CA ALA A 21 10.72 -35.78 20.42
C ALA A 21 10.35 -34.32 20.48
N GLY A 22 10.03 -33.81 21.66
CA GLY A 22 9.56 -32.47 21.91
C GLY A 22 10.54 -31.36 21.47
N ALA A 23 10.32 -30.84 20.26
CA ALA A 23 10.73 -29.52 19.84
C ALA A 23 9.42 -28.75 19.57
N ALA A 24 9.26 -27.59 20.19
CA ALA A 24 8.14 -26.72 19.94
C ALA A 24 8.05 -26.52 18.41
N GLY A 25 6.92 -26.94 17.83
CA GLY A 25 6.67 -26.79 16.40
C GLY A 25 6.76 -25.32 16.01
N PRO A 26 7.02 -25.01 14.71
CA PRO A 26 7.08 -23.63 14.26
C PRO A 26 5.75 -22.96 14.60
N GLN A 27 5.82 -21.92 15.44
CA GLN A 27 4.70 -21.04 15.69
C GLN A 27 4.19 -20.56 14.32
N LYS A 28 2.91 -20.79 14.01
CA LYS A 28 2.27 -20.14 12.89
C LYS A 28 2.49 -18.65 13.07
N ASP A 29 3.21 -18.03 12.15
CA ASP A 29 3.48 -16.59 12.15
C ASP A 29 2.15 -15.86 11.84
N SER A 30 1.35 -15.64 12.89
CA SER A 30 0.03 -15.00 12.81
C SER A 30 0.12 -13.50 13.03
N VAL A 31 1.17 -12.85 12.51
CA VAL A 31 1.35 -11.41 12.58
C VAL A 31 0.27 -10.70 11.77
N LYS A 32 -0.58 -9.93 12.46
CA LYS A 32 -1.55 -9.01 11.85
C LYS A 32 -1.06 -7.59 11.81
N THR A 33 -0.34 -7.16 12.84
CA THR A 33 0.16 -5.79 12.94
C THR A 33 1.66 -5.77 13.16
N THR A 34 2.32 -4.85 12.47
CA THR A 34 3.75 -4.62 12.58
C THR A 34 4.04 -3.13 12.54
N PHE A 35 5.23 -2.72 12.90
CA PHE A 35 5.76 -1.36 12.70
C PHE A 35 7.27 -1.39 12.56
N GLN A 36 7.85 -0.35 12.00
CA GLN A 36 9.29 -0.25 11.84
C GLN A 36 9.91 0.68 12.90
N SER A 37 11.10 0.34 13.39
CA SER A 37 11.90 1.19 14.26
C SER A 37 13.39 0.92 14.09
N SER A 38 14.16 1.97 14.00
CA SER A 38 15.63 1.89 14.01
C SER A 38 16.22 1.87 15.42
N ARG A 39 15.37 1.94 16.45
CA ARG A 39 15.76 2.05 17.85
C ARG A 39 15.69 0.71 18.58
N GLU A 40 16.38 0.64 19.70
CA GLU A 40 16.09 -0.31 20.78
C GLU A 40 14.71 -0.02 21.38
N TRP A 41 14.12 -1.02 22.06
CA TRP A 41 12.87 -0.78 22.79
C TRP A 41 13.02 0.33 23.83
N ARG A 42 12.05 1.21 23.88
CA ARG A 42 11.92 2.27 24.90
C ARG A 42 10.46 2.42 25.33
N PRO A 43 10.20 2.79 26.59
CA PRO A 43 8.84 2.91 27.11
C PRO A 43 8.00 3.98 26.40
N THR A 44 8.62 4.94 25.71
CA THR A 44 7.96 5.99 24.95
C THR A 44 7.49 5.57 23.57
N ILE A 45 7.97 4.43 23.04
CA ILE A 45 7.67 3.97 21.68
C ILE A 45 7.07 2.55 21.62
N ASP A 46 6.50 2.07 22.74
CA ASP A 46 5.92 0.73 22.87
C ASP A 46 4.52 0.65 22.23
N ASN A 47 4.48 0.49 20.90
CA ASN A 47 3.29 0.63 20.07
C ASN A 47 2.31 -0.56 20.13
N ARG A 48 2.66 -1.65 20.84
CA ARG A 48 1.84 -2.86 21.03
C ARG A 48 1.24 -3.47 19.76
N ALA A 49 2.04 -3.57 18.70
CA ALA A 49 1.78 -4.45 17.56
C ALA A 49 2.22 -5.91 17.88
N ASP A 50 1.93 -6.85 16.98
CA ASP A 50 2.41 -8.22 17.09
C ASP A 50 3.91 -8.31 16.83
N ALA A 51 4.40 -7.57 15.86
CA ALA A 51 5.79 -7.58 15.42
C ALA A 51 6.41 -6.18 15.33
N VAL A 52 7.74 -6.14 15.36
CA VAL A 52 8.53 -4.96 15.03
C VAL A 52 9.54 -5.32 13.93
N MET A 53 9.61 -4.51 12.90
CA MET A 53 10.66 -4.57 11.90
C MET A 53 11.84 -3.71 12.39
N VAL A 54 12.90 -4.39 12.85
CA VAL A 54 14.14 -3.72 13.28
C VAL A 54 14.86 -3.21 12.04
N TYR A 55 14.92 -1.88 11.89
CA TYR A 55 15.40 -1.25 10.68
C TYR A 55 16.92 -1.18 10.62
N GLY A 56 17.50 -1.66 9.51
CA GLY A 56 18.93 -1.64 9.20
C GLY A 56 19.78 -2.47 10.17
N VAL A 57 20.90 -2.98 9.69
CA VAL A 57 21.87 -3.70 10.55
C VAL A 57 22.82 -2.76 11.29
N GLY A 58 22.77 -1.46 10.95
CA GLY A 58 23.73 -0.47 11.41
C GLY A 58 25.00 -0.51 10.55
N GLY A 59 25.49 0.62 10.20
CA GLY A 59 26.66 0.83 9.34
C GLY A 59 27.01 2.30 9.31
N ASN A 60 26.12 3.13 9.83
CA ASN A 60 26.35 4.56 9.92
C ASN A 60 27.13 4.93 11.20
N PRO A 61 28.44 5.17 11.09
CA PRO A 61 29.24 5.53 12.27
C PRO A 61 28.89 6.91 12.85
N SER A 62 28.12 7.71 12.13
CA SER A 62 27.66 9.03 12.56
C SER A 62 26.28 9.03 13.24
N ASP A 63 25.59 7.92 13.28
CA ASP A 63 24.29 7.81 13.97
C ASP A 63 24.48 7.86 15.48
N LYS A 64 24.45 9.08 16.02
CA LYS A 64 24.55 9.35 17.45
C LYS A 64 23.40 8.74 18.26
N ASN A 65 22.30 8.41 17.62
CA ASN A 65 21.09 7.88 18.25
C ASN A 65 21.20 6.38 18.50
N ARG A 66 22.17 5.70 17.90
CA ARG A 66 22.46 4.27 18.07
C ARG A 66 23.72 4.00 18.88
N LYS A 67 24.26 5.01 19.55
CA LYS A 67 25.43 4.83 20.40
C LYS A 67 25.14 3.78 21.48
N GLY A 68 25.81 2.65 21.36
CA GLY A 68 25.82 1.60 22.33
C GLY A 68 25.03 0.36 21.98
N PHE A 69 24.16 0.35 20.96
CA PHE A 69 23.37 -0.83 20.59
C PHE A 69 23.76 -1.37 19.21
N THR A 70 24.19 -2.62 19.19
CA THR A 70 24.35 -3.40 17.96
C THR A 70 22.97 -3.80 17.40
N PHE A 71 22.94 -4.31 16.18
CA PHE A 71 21.71 -4.86 15.58
C PHE A 71 21.11 -5.96 16.47
N GLU A 72 21.94 -6.88 16.93
CA GLU A 72 21.55 -8.02 17.76
C GLU A 72 21.00 -7.58 19.13
N GLU A 73 21.60 -6.55 19.74
CA GLU A 73 21.10 -5.96 20.98
C GLU A 73 19.75 -5.26 20.78
N ARG A 74 19.54 -4.58 19.67
CA ARG A 74 18.25 -3.98 19.33
C ARG A 74 17.19 -5.07 19.15
N VAL A 75 17.49 -6.12 18.38
CA VAL A 75 16.60 -7.28 18.22
C VAL A 75 16.26 -7.91 19.58
N LYS A 76 17.27 -8.13 20.43
CA LYS A 76 17.06 -8.68 21.77
C LYS A 76 16.16 -7.79 22.63
N SER A 77 16.35 -6.47 22.60
CA SER A 77 15.58 -5.54 23.43
C SER A 77 14.07 -5.59 23.14
N TRP A 78 13.70 -5.78 21.87
CA TRP A 78 12.31 -5.96 21.46
C TRP A 78 11.76 -7.35 21.81
N ARG A 79 12.57 -8.42 21.62
CA ARG A 79 12.19 -9.79 22.00
C ARG A 79 11.93 -9.93 23.50
N ASP A 80 12.73 -9.29 24.34
CA ASP A 80 12.58 -9.29 25.79
C ASP A 80 11.24 -8.65 26.25
N ARG A 81 10.57 -7.89 25.34
CA ARG A 81 9.24 -7.29 25.56
C ARG A 81 8.10 -8.06 24.92
N GLY A 82 8.39 -9.24 24.35
CA GLY A 82 7.41 -10.14 23.78
C GLY A 82 7.04 -9.86 22.33
N TYR A 83 7.79 -8.99 21.62
CA TYR A 83 7.58 -8.76 20.19
C TYR A 83 8.18 -9.88 19.33
N ILE A 84 7.48 -10.23 18.26
CA ILE A 84 8.07 -10.92 17.13
C ILE A 84 8.99 -9.92 16.42
N THR A 85 10.24 -10.32 16.11
CA THR A 85 11.18 -9.42 15.44
C THR A 85 11.35 -9.80 13.99
N HIS A 86 11.09 -8.85 13.12
CA HIS A 86 11.37 -8.89 11.70
C HIS A 86 12.53 -7.94 11.37
N PHE A 87 12.97 -7.94 10.13
CA PHE A 87 14.00 -7.04 9.65
C PHE A 87 13.51 -6.21 8.47
N MET A 88 13.89 -4.95 8.40
CA MET A 88 13.60 -4.05 7.27
C MET A 88 14.81 -3.20 6.91
N THR A 89 14.99 -2.94 5.62
CA THR A 89 15.94 -1.96 5.09
C THR A 89 15.56 -1.62 3.64
N GLY A 90 16.02 -0.49 3.12
CA GLY A 90 15.84 -0.13 1.72
C GLY A 90 16.71 -0.98 0.78
N ILE A 91 16.21 -1.28 -0.42
CA ILE A 91 17.00 -1.92 -1.48
C ILE A 91 17.67 -0.87 -2.38
N ALA A 92 17.08 0.33 -2.49
CA ALA A 92 17.61 1.42 -3.30
C ALA A 92 18.45 2.44 -2.49
N TRP A 93 18.38 2.38 -1.18
CA TRP A 93 19.03 3.25 -0.22
C TRP A 93 19.02 2.59 1.16
N GLY A 94 19.76 3.14 2.12
CA GLY A 94 19.82 2.60 3.48
C GLY A 94 21.03 3.13 4.24
N GLU A 95 21.44 2.44 5.28
CA GLU A 95 22.60 2.82 6.10
C GLU A 95 23.87 2.13 5.58
N TYR A 96 24.24 2.42 4.35
CA TYR A 96 25.29 1.75 3.58
C TYR A 96 26.57 2.59 3.44
N GLN A 97 26.85 3.48 4.39
CA GLN A 97 28.08 4.28 4.37
C GLN A 97 29.34 3.45 4.34
N ASP A 98 29.34 2.29 4.97
CA ASP A 98 30.47 1.34 4.95
C ASP A 98 30.76 0.81 3.54
N TYR A 99 29.73 0.55 2.75
CA TYR A 99 29.84 0.19 1.35
C TYR A 99 30.39 1.36 0.53
N PHE A 100 29.71 2.49 0.57
CA PHE A 100 30.06 3.64 -0.29
C PHE A 100 31.41 4.25 0.02
N THR A 101 31.89 4.20 1.29
CA THR A 101 33.15 4.81 1.72
C THR A 101 34.31 3.82 1.83
N GLY A 102 34.16 2.62 1.30
CA GLY A 102 35.24 1.63 1.20
C GLY A 102 35.57 0.89 2.48
N LYS A 103 34.74 0.93 3.50
CA LYS A 103 34.98 0.17 4.75
C LYS A 103 34.70 -1.30 4.60
N TRP A 104 33.83 -1.67 3.65
CA TRP A 104 33.44 -3.06 3.43
C TRP A 104 34.54 -3.87 2.72
N ASP A 105 35.04 -3.37 1.59
CA ASP A 105 35.97 -4.11 0.71
C ASP A 105 37.22 -3.34 0.32
N GLY A 106 37.45 -2.16 0.90
CA GLY A 106 38.57 -1.27 0.62
C GLY A 106 38.40 -0.38 -0.60
N LYS A 107 37.23 -0.39 -1.25
CA LYS A 107 36.94 0.41 -2.45
C LYS A 107 35.75 1.36 -2.21
N TRP A 108 35.85 2.57 -2.73
CA TRP A 108 34.75 3.51 -2.77
C TRP A 108 33.79 3.14 -3.89
N HIS A 109 32.48 3.14 -3.60
CA HIS A 109 31.42 2.77 -4.53
C HIS A 109 30.44 3.92 -4.84
N LEU A 110 30.84 5.18 -4.62
CA LEU A 110 29.98 6.34 -4.91
C LEU A 110 29.66 6.49 -6.41
N ASP A 111 30.46 5.89 -7.30
CA ASP A 111 30.22 5.81 -8.73
C ASP A 111 29.02 4.91 -9.10
N GLU A 112 28.54 4.09 -8.16
CA GLU A 112 27.33 3.27 -8.31
C GLU A 112 26.05 4.04 -7.89
N GLY A 113 26.18 5.30 -7.51
CA GLY A 113 25.02 6.17 -7.22
C GLY A 113 24.22 6.52 -8.47
N GLN A 114 22.94 6.81 -8.26
CA GLN A 114 22.07 7.37 -9.30
C GLN A 114 22.46 8.83 -9.57
N VAL A 115 22.75 9.15 -10.83
CA VAL A 115 23.25 10.46 -11.26
C VAL A 115 22.36 11.08 -12.32
N THR A 116 22.09 12.38 -12.20
CA THR A 116 21.28 13.17 -13.13
C THR A 116 22.07 13.57 -14.40
N VAL A 117 21.39 14.15 -15.38
CA VAL A 117 22.01 14.71 -16.59
C VAL A 117 23.06 15.80 -16.32
N LYS A 118 22.96 16.51 -15.18
CA LYS A 118 23.92 17.54 -14.76
C LYS A 118 25.15 16.96 -14.06
N GLY A 119 25.20 15.66 -13.84
CA GLY A 119 26.25 15.00 -13.07
C GLY A 119 26.01 15.02 -11.55
N ASP A 120 24.86 15.50 -11.10
CA ASP A 120 24.54 15.55 -9.68
C ASP A 120 24.11 14.17 -9.18
N THR A 121 24.71 13.69 -8.10
CA THR A 121 24.29 12.48 -7.40
C THR A 121 22.95 12.73 -6.67
N ILE A 122 22.03 11.80 -6.77
CA ILE A 122 20.75 11.82 -6.02
C ILE A 122 21.00 11.19 -4.65
N TRP A 123 21.04 12.02 -3.63
CA TRP A 123 21.29 11.59 -2.26
C TRP A 123 19.99 11.28 -1.54
N HIS A 124 19.94 10.12 -0.87
CA HIS A 124 18.91 9.82 0.12
C HIS A 124 19.32 10.37 1.51
N GLY A 125 20.59 10.22 1.86
CA GLY A 125 21.14 10.65 3.13
C GLY A 125 22.62 11.01 3.03
N HIS A 126 23.22 11.31 4.18
CA HIS A 126 24.66 11.65 4.22
C HIS A 126 25.51 10.48 3.74
N MET A 127 26.27 10.69 2.64
CA MET A 127 27.12 9.69 1.99
C MET A 127 26.37 8.40 1.57
N VAL A 128 25.08 8.49 1.36
CA VAL A 128 24.24 7.40 0.83
C VAL A 128 23.46 7.92 -0.37
N PRO A 129 23.92 7.66 -1.59
CA PRO A 129 23.14 7.92 -2.79
C PRO A 129 22.01 6.89 -2.95
N TYR A 130 20.98 7.22 -3.72
CA TYR A 130 20.18 6.18 -4.36
C TYR A 130 21.09 5.36 -5.27
N ILE A 131 20.93 4.04 -5.26
CA ILE A 131 21.91 3.14 -5.89
C ILE A 131 21.47 2.64 -7.25
N VAL A 132 22.43 2.39 -8.12
CA VAL A 132 22.32 1.51 -9.27
C VAL A 132 22.68 0.10 -8.78
N PRO A 133 21.74 -0.87 -8.73
CA PRO A 133 22.01 -2.18 -8.12
C PRO A 133 22.95 -3.03 -8.99
N SER A 134 24.24 -2.81 -8.78
CA SER A 134 25.34 -3.54 -9.40
C SER A 134 25.54 -4.91 -8.76
N GLU A 135 26.31 -5.78 -9.41
CA GLU A 135 26.70 -7.09 -8.84
C GLU A 135 27.43 -6.95 -7.51
N ASN A 136 28.32 -5.94 -7.36
CA ASN A 136 29.03 -5.66 -6.11
C ASN A 136 28.06 -5.31 -4.98
N TYR A 137 27.10 -4.45 -5.27
CA TYR A 137 26.09 -4.06 -4.29
C TYR A 137 25.21 -5.24 -3.88
N LEU A 138 24.78 -6.07 -4.82
CA LEU A 138 23.98 -7.26 -4.51
C LEU A 138 24.78 -8.26 -3.66
N LYS A 139 26.08 -8.40 -3.88
CA LYS A 139 26.97 -9.20 -3.03
C LYS A 139 27.02 -8.64 -1.61
N TYR A 140 27.20 -7.31 -1.47
CA TYR A 140 27.18 -6.62 -0.19
C TYR A 140 25.85 -6.87 0.58
N MET A 141 24.72 -6.73 -0.09
CA MET A 141 23.41 -6.97 0.52
C MET A 141 23.25 -8.42 1.03
N LYS A 142 23.69 -9.38 0.24
CA LYS A 142 23.65 -10.80 0.62
C LYS A 142 24.54 -11.10 1.84
N GLU A 143 25.80 -10.61 1.83
CA GLU A 143 26.79 -10.94 2.84
C GLU A 143 26.65 -10.13 4.13
N GLN A 144 26.38 -8.82 4.05
CA GLN A 144 26.37 -7.93 5.21
C GLN A 144 24.99 -7.78 5.84
N HIS A 145 23.92 -7.93 5.05
CA HIS A 145 22.54 -7.76 5.57
C HIS A 145 21.85 -9.10 5.72
N VAL A 146 21.51 -9.76 4.62
CA VAL A 146 20.67 -10.97 4.64
C VAL A 146 21.25 -12.07 5.53
N LYS A 147 22.53 -12.38 5.36
CA LYS A 147 23.20 -13.41 6.15
C LYS A 147 23.17 -13.10 7.64
N ARG A 148 23.54 -11.87 8.02
CA ARG A 148 23.58 -11.43 9.42
C ARG A 148 22.18 -11.45 10.08
N VAL A 149 21.17 -11.05 9.34
CA VAL A 149 19.77 -11.04 9.78
C VAL A 149 19.27 -12.46 10.07
N ILE A 150 19.54 -13.40 9.16
CA ILE A 150 19.16 -14.80 9.33
C ILE A 150 19.95 -15.45 10.47
N ASP A 151 21.25 -15.17 10.60
CA ASP A 151 22.08 -15.64 11.70
C ASP A 151 21.62 -15.09 13.07
N ALA A 152 20.96 -13.93 13.10
CA ALA A 152 20.29 -13.38 14.29
C ALA A 152 18.93 -14.05 14.61
N GLY A 153 18.54 -15.06 13.82
CA GLY A 153 17.29 -15.82 14.03
C GLY A 153 16.03 -15.10 13.58
N ILE A 154 16.13 -14.20 12.62
CA ILE A 154 15.00 -13.51 12.00
C ILE A 154 14.58 -14.26 10.73
N ASN A 155 13.29 -14.54 10.61
CA ASN A 155 12.71 -15.30 9.50
C ASN A 155 11.87 -14.49 8.52
N SER A 156 11.70 -13.20 8.75
CA SER A 156 10.94 -12.30 7.86
C SER A 156 11.77 -11.07 7.52
N ILE A 157 12.04 -10.89 6.22
CA ILE A 157 12.91 -9.87 5.66
C ILE A 157 12.08 -8.97 4.75
N PHE A 158 12.15 -7.68 4.99
CA PHE A 158 11.49 -6.64 4.24
C PHE A 158 12.56 -5.77 3.56
N MET A 159 12.56 -5.75 2.21
CA MET A 159 13.41 -4.88 1.39
C MET A 159 12.55 -3.83 0.72
N GLU A 160 12.62 -2.60 1.24
CA GLU A 160 11.71 -1.54 0.83
C GLU A 160 12.23 -0.72 -0.35
N GLU A 161 11.28 -0.10 -1.03
CA GLU A 161 11.46 1.00 -1.96
C GLU A 161 12.48 0.71 -3.07
N PRO A 162 12.15 -0.19 -4.02
CA PRO A 162 12.97 -0.44 -5.20
C PRO A 162 12.88 0.73 -6.17
N GLU A 163 13.46 1.87 -5.81
CA GLU A 163 13.30 3.18 -6.41
C GLU A 163 14.42 3.55 -7.38
N PHE A 164 14.11 3.61 -8.65
CA PHE A 164 14.99 4.25 -9.61
C PHE A 164 14.38 5.57 -10.12
N TRP A 165 15.00 6.69 -9.79
CA TRP A 165 14.53 7.98 -10.22
C TRP A 165 14.60 8.12 -11.75
N ALA A 166 13.51 8.53 -12.40
CA ALA A 166 13.47 8.68 -13.84
C ALA A 166 14.49 9.73 -14.35
N ARG A 167 14.78 10.77 -13.53
CA ARG A 167 15.82 11.77 -13.82
C ARG A 167 17.26 11.26 -13.73
N ALA A 168 17.48 10.08 -13.14
CA ALA A 168 18.78 9.41 -13.09
C ALA A 168 19.05 8.61 -14.37
N GLY A 169 20.23 7.97 -14.46
CA GLY A 169 20.62 7.13 -15.59
C GLY A 169 21.85 7.63 -16.34
N TYR A 170 22.67 8.46 -15.68
CA TYR A 170 23.87 9.06 -16.29
C TYR A 170 25.18 8.62 -15.62
N SER A 171 25.13 7.81 -14.55
CA SER A 171 26.34 7.26 -13.91
C SER A 171 27.03 6.20 -14.79
N GLU A 172 28.34 6.03 -14.58
CA GLU A 172 29.10 4.99 -15.30
C GLU A 172 28.59 3.58 -14.98
N ALA A 173 28.10 3.35 -13.74
CA ALA A 173 27.48 2.08 -13.38
C ALA A 173 26.23 1.82 -14.23
N PHE A 174 25.34 2.79 -14.41
CA PHE A 174 24.15 2.64 -15.26
C PHE A 174 24.50 2.39 -16.73
N LYS A 175 25.53 3.06 -17.24
CA LYS A 175 26.01 2.85 -18.62
C LYS A 175 26.57 1.44 -18.84
N ARG A 176 27.27 0.87 -17.83
CA ARG A 176 27.71 -0.52 -17.88
C ARG A 176 26.53 -1.50 -17.91
N GLU A 177 25.53 -1.30 -17.03
CA GLU A 177 24.31 -2.11 -17.01
C GLU A 177 23.51 -2.00 -18.32
N TRP A 178 23.47 -0.80 -18.93
CA TRP A 178 22.85 -0.62 -20.24
C TRP A 178 23.54 -1.45 -21.33
N LYS A 179 24.88 -1.38 -21.38
CA LYS A 179 25.68 -2.14 -22.36
C LYS A 179 25.46 -3.64 -22.21
N GLU A 180 25.39 -4.12 -20.98
CA GLU A 180 25.14 -5.52 -20.68
C GLU A 180 23.73 -5.95 -21.10
N TYR A 181 22.73 -5.17 -20.76
CA TYR A 181 21.33 -5.50 -21.02
C TYR A 181 20.94 -5.42 -22.49
N TYR A 182 21.35 -4.34 -23.18
CA TYR A 182 20.95 -4.09 -24.57
C TYR A 182 22.00 -4.55 -25.60
N GLY A 183 23.24 -4.77 -25.22
CA GLY A 183 24.32 -5.15 -26.13
C GLY A 183 24.87 -4.03 -27.01
N PHE A 184 24.42 -2.80 -26.84
CA PHE A 184 24.91 -1.60 -27.54
C PHE A 184 25.23 -0.47 -26.58
N ASP A 185 25.94 0.56 -27.07
CA ASP A 185 26.41 1.67 -26.24
C ASP A 185 25.23 2.51 -25.69
N TRP A 186 25.39 2.99 -24.48
CA TRP A 186 24.40 3.81 -23.80
C TRP A 186 24.03 5.06 -24.61
N ARG A 187 22.74 5.43 -24.54
CA ARG A 187 22.17 6.60 -25.19
C ARG A 187 21.50 7.49 -24.14
N PRO A 188 21.76 8.83 -24.19
CA PRO A 188 21.16 9.76 -23.23
C PRO A 188 19.64 9.78 -23.34
N GLN A 189 18.95 9.57 -22.24
CA GLN A 189 17.49 9.46 -22.23
C GLN A 189 16.76 10.74 -22.65
N HIS A 190 17.36 11.92 -22.43
CA HIS A 190 16.75 13.21 -22.78
C HIS A 190 16.77 13.52 -24.29
N GLU A 191 17.49 12.76 -25.11
CA GLU A 191 17.65 13.02 -26.54
C GLU A 191 16.48 12.54 -27.38
N SER A 192 15.75 11.51 -26.93
CA SER A 192 14.62 10.99 -27.68
C SER A 192 13.61 10.23 -26.80
N PRO A 193 12.34 10.12 -27.24
CA PRO A 193 11.35 9.25 -26.58
C PRO A 193 11.81 7.80 -26.46
N GLU A 194 12.45 7.27 -27.51
CA GLU A 194 13.00 5.91 -27.50
C GLU A 194 14.04 5.71 -26.38
N ASN A 195 15.01 6.63 -26.28
CA ASN A 195 16.04 6.54 -25.25
C ASN A 195 15.46 6.66 -23.84
N THR A 196 14.44 7.51 -23.65
CA THR A 196 13.68 7.60 -22.39
C THR A 196 13.03 6.29 -22.03
N TYR A 197 12.30 5.69 -22.95
CA TYR A 197 11.59 4.44 -22.73
C TYR A 197 12.55 3.30 -22.37
N LEU A 198 13.64 3.14 -23.18
CA LEU A 198 14.66 2.13 -22.95
C LEU A 198 15.37 2.33 -21.61
N ALA A 199 15.71 3.59 -21.24
CA ALA A 199 16.32 3.87 -19.95
C ALA A 199 15.41 3.47 -18.78
N ASN A 200 14.13 3.80 -18.85
CA ASN A 200 13.19 3.46 -17.78
C ASN A 200 12.87 1.95 -17.74
N LYS A 201 12.83 1.28 -18.88
CA LYS A 201 12.73 -0.18 -18.95
C LYS A 201 13.94 -0.89 -18.30
N LEU A 202 15.15 -0.38 -18.51
CA LEU A 202 16.34 -0.88 -17.83
C LEU A 202 16.27 -0.64 -16.32
N LYS A 203 15.88 0.55 -15.86
CA LYS A 203 15.70 0.87 -14.43
C LYS A 203 14.75 -0.08 -13.74
N TYR A 204 13.60 -0.35 -14.37
CA TYR A 204 12.66 -1.37 -13.93
C TYR A 204 13.31 -2.74 -13.80
N TYR A 205 14.04 -3.19 -14.83
CA TYR A 205 14.70 -4.50 -14.83
C TYR A 205 15.74 -4.63 -13.74
N LEU A 206 16.51 -3.58 -13.47
CA LEU A 206 17.59 -3.62 -12.48
C LEU A 206 17.08 -3.93 -11.06
N TYR A 207 15.97 -3.33 -10.62
CA TYR A 207 15.38 -3.67 -9.32
C TYR A 207 14.59 -4.97 -9.33
N TYR A 208 14.01 -5.36 -10.46
CA TYR A 208 13.44 -6.71 -10.61
C TYR A 208 14.51 -7.79 -10.40
N ARG A 209 15.67 -7.64 -11.07
CA ARG A 209 16.82 -8.52 -10.89
C ARG A 209 17.33 -8.49 -9.45
N ALA A 210 17.51 -7.31 -8.87
CA ALA A 210 18.04 -7.14 -7.52
C ALA A 210 17.23 -7.88 -6.47
N LEU A 211 15.93 -7.67 -6.44
CA LEU A 211 15.06 -8.33 -5.47
C LEU A 211 14.94 -9.84 -5.71
N ASN A 212 14.88 -10.27 -6.97
CA ASN A 212 14.90 -11.70 -7.27
C ASN A 212 16.17 -12.39 -6.73
N GLU A 213 17.34 -11.81 -6.95
CA GLU A 213 18.62 -12.38 -6.49
C GLU A 213 18.75 -12.36 -4.96
N VAL A 214 18.46 -11.23 -4.32
CA VAL A 214 18.62 -11.08 -2.87
C VAL A 214 17.63 -11.98 -2.12
N PHE A 215 16.38 -12.05 -2.56
CA PHE A 215 15.37 -12.88 -1.91
C PHE A 215 15.57 -14.38 -2.19
N THR A 216 16.01 -14.75 -3.39
CA THR A 216 16.39 -16.14 -3.68
C THR A 216 17.52 -16.58 -2.76
N TYR A 217 18.58 -15.76 -2.62
CA TYR A 217 19.66 -16.04 -1.68
C TYR A 217 19.15 -16.14 -0.22
N ALA A 218 18.26 -15.25 0.20
CA ALA A 218 17.70 -15.29 1.55
C ALA A 218 17.01 -16.63 1.84
N LYS A 219 16.19 -17.11 0.90
CA LYS A 219 15.50 -18.40 1.02
C LYS A 219 16.47 -19.58 1.04
N GLU A 220 17.45 -19.58 0.16
CA GLU A 220 18.47 -20.63 0.08
C GLU A 220 19.34 -20.66 1.35
N TYR A 221 19.82 -19.52 1.80
CA TYR A 221 20.62 -19.42 3.02
C TYR A 221 19.81 -19.80 4.25
N GLY A 222 18.57 -19.34 4.37
CA GLY A 222 17.67 -19.74 5.44
C GLY A 222 17.42 -21.23 5.47
N LYS A 223 17.16 -21.85 4.32
CA LYS A 223 17.00 -23.30 4.20
C LYS A 223 18.24 -24.05 4.69
N SER A 224 19.45 -23.55 4.41
CA SER A 224 20.71 -24.14 4.91
C SER A 224 20.84 -24.08 6.44
N LYS A 225 20.10 -23.15 7.08
CA LYS A 225 20.01 -23.00 8.54
C LYS A 225 18.78 -23.68 9.16
N GLY A 226 17.98 -24.39 8.36
CA GLY A 226 16.71 -24.98 8.79
C GLY A 226 15.58 -23.98 9.04
N MET A 227 15.67 -22.79 8.45
CA MET A 227 14.70 -21.72 8.61
C MET A 227 13.87 -21.52 7.30
N ASP A 228 12.57 -21.28 7.44
CA ASP A 228 11.70 -20.85 6.35
C ASP A 228 11.64 -19.31 6.34
N ILE A 229 12.37 -18.71 5.40
CA ILE A 229 12.45 -17.25 5.29
C ILE A 229 11.28 -16.72 4.46
N LYS A 230 10.63 -15.69 4.98
CA LYS A 230 9.62 -14.90 4.26
C LYS A 230 10.22 -13.59 3.78
N CYS A 231 9.93 -13.23 2.53
CA CYS A 231 10.50 -12.05 1.88
C CYS A 231 9.37 -11.14 1.39
N TYR A 232 9.41 -9.88 1.81
CA TYR A 232 8.37 -8.88 1.56
C TYR A 232 8.96 -7.63 0.91
N VAL A 233 8.15 -6.97 0.09
CA VAL A 233 8.50 -5.70 -0.57
C VAL A 233 7.59 -4.59 -0.04
N PRO A 234 8.03 -3.81 0.95
CA PRO A 234 7.38 -2.54 1.28
C PRO A 234 7.62 -1.55 0.14
N THR A 235 6.56 -0.96 -0.40
CA THR A 235 6.69 -0.08 -1.56
C THR A 235 5.47 0.82 -1.74
N HIS A 236 5.68 1.95 -2.40
CA HIS A 236 4.59 2.81 -2.82
C HIS A 236 3.84 2.22 -4.01
N SER A 237 2.62 2.67 -4.23
CA SER A 237 1.84 2.26 -5.39
C SER A 237 2.42 2.77 -6.71
N LEU A 238 2.13 2.09 -7.81
CA LEU A 238 2.47 2.58 -9.16
C LEU A 238 1.85 3.95 -9.44
N VAL A 239 0.71 4.26 -8.85
CA VAL A 239 0.05 5.57 -8.98
C VAL A 239 0.92 6.66 -8.37
N ASN A 240 1.40 6.47 -7.14
CA ASN A 240 2.27 7.41 -6.46
C ASN A 240 3.64 7.55 -7.17
N TYR A 241 4.32 6.43 -7.42
CA TYR A 241 5.62 6.45 -8.10
C TYR A 241 5.56 7.12 -9.48
N SER A 242 4.47 6.91 -10.23
CA SER A 242 4.32 7.57 -11.53
C SER A 242 4.21 9.10 -11.39
N GLN A 243 3.57 9.61 -10.34
CA GLN A 243 3.54 11.06 -10.06
C GLN A 243 4.90 11.57 -9.59
N TRP A 244 5.63 10.81 -8.79
CA TRP A 244 6.97 11.17 -8.31
C TRP A 244 8.08 10.93 -9.32
N GLN A 245 7.77 10.36 -10.48
CA GLN A 245 8.75 10.03 -11.52
C GLN A 245 9.81 9.02 -11.04
N ILE A 246 9.33 7.99 -10.36
CA ILE A 246 10.12 6.85 -9.89
C ILE A 246 9.73 5.61 -10.68
N VAL A 247 10.71 4.86 -11.13
CA VAL A 247 10.54 3.58 -11.83
C VAL A 247 10.73 2.44 -10.82
N SER A 248 9.78 1.50 -10.80
CA SER A 248 9.79 0.34 -9.90
C SER A 248 9.13 -0.88 -10.58
N PRO A 249 9.56 -2.11 -10.28
CA PRO A 249 9.05 -3.33 -10.93
C PRO A 249 7.86 -3.98 -10.19
N GLU A 250 7.09 -3.27 -9.41
CA GLU A 250 6.20 -3.76 -8.36
C GLU A 250 5.30 -4.93 -8.78
N ALA A 251 4.48 -4.74 -9.83
CA ALA A 251 3.53 -5.78 -10.23
C ALA A 251 4.23 -7.04 -10.76
N SER A 252 5.40 -6.89 -11.38
CA SER A 252 6.17 -8.02 -11.87
C SER A 252 6.80 -8.86 -10.76
N LEU A 253 7.13 -8.23 -9.63
CA LEU A 253 7.67 -8.94 -8.47
C LEU A 253 6.63 -9.88 -7.85
N ALA A 254 5.33 -9.62 -7.98
CA ALA A 254 4.27 -10.46 -7.44
C ALA A 254 4.24 -11.88 -8.05
N SER A 255 4.84 -12.09 -9.20
CA SER A 255 4.96 -13.42 -9.84
C SER A 255 6.20 -14.21 -9.42
N LEU A 256 7.18 -13.57 -8.74
CA LEU A 256 8.42 -14.23 -8.34
C LEU A 256 8.20 -15.22 -7.18
N PRO A 257 8.71 -16.46 -7.30
CA PRO A 257 8.58 -17.46 -6.23
C PRO A 257 9.23 -17.05 -4.90
N CYS A 258 10.23 -16.17 -4.95
CA CYS A 258 10.95 -15.70 -3.76
C CYS A 258 10.20 -14.57 -3.01
N VAL A 259 9.16 -13.96 -3.59
CA VAL A 259 8.36 -12.90 -2.97
C VAL A 259 7.13 -13.50 -2.29
N ASP A 260 7.00 -13.32 -0.99
CA ASP A 260 5.86 -13.80 -0.21
C ASP A 260 4.76 -12.75 -0.07
N GLY A 261 5.10 -11.46 -0.15
CA GLY A 261 4.11 -10.40 -0.01
C GLY A 261 4.69 -8.99 -0.03
N TYR A 262 3.86 -8.03 0.39
CA TYR A 262 4.13 -6.59 0.29
C TYR A 262 3.66 -5.84 1.53
N ILE A 263 4.20 -4.63 1.70
CA ILE A 263 3.54 -3.57 2.47
C ILE A 263 3.19 -2.45 1.49
N ALA A 264 1.92 -2.08 1.41
CA ALA A 264 1.46 -0.92 0.65
C ALA A 264 1.78 0.35 1.44
N GLN A 265 2.84 1.04 1.08
CA GLN A 265 3.27 2.27 1.73
C GLN A 265 2.45 3.47 1.23
N VAL A 266 1.21 3.58 1.70
CA VAL A 266 0.34 4.73 1.45
C VAL A 266 0.47 5.68 2.64
N TRP A 267 1.46 6.55 2.58
CA TRP A 267 1.66 7.62 3.55
C TRP A 267 0.63 8.73 3.34
N THR A 268 0.24 9.42 4.39
CA THR A 268 -0.65 10.58 4.26
C THR A 268 -0.11 11.60 3.27
N GLY A 269 1.21 11.83 3.25
CA GLY A 269 1.87 12.72 2.30
C GLY A 269 1.79 12.27 0.84
N THR A 270 1.89 10.96 0.53
CA THR A 270 1.81 10.45 -0.85
C THR A 270 0.45 10.71 -1.46
N SER A 271 -0.61 10.59 -0.67
CA SER A 271 -1.98 10.80 -1.11
C SER A 271 -2.35 12.28 -1.33
N ARG A 272 -1.42 13.21 -1.01
CA ARG A 272 -1.58 14.65 -1.24
C ARG A 272 -1.11 15.13 -2.60
N GLU A 273 -0.53 14.26 -3.43
CA GLU A 273 -0.15 14.67 -4.76
C GLU A 273 -1.38 15.20 -5.53
N PRO A 274 -1.33 16.45 -6.03
CA PRO A 274 -2.47 17.02 -6.74
C PRO A 274 -2.83 16.20 -7.98
N ASN A 275 -4.11 16.10 -8.26
CA ASN A 275 -4.62 15.56 -9.52
C ASN A 275 -5.69 16.46 -10.11
N TYR A 276 -5.96 16.30 -11.41
CA TYR A 276 -6.99 17.08 -12.11
C TYR A 276 -8.33 16.36 -12.05
N PHE A 277 -9.36 17.13 -11.75
CA PHE A 277 -10.76 16.74 -11.91
C PHE A 277 -11.60 17.98 -12.23
N ASN A 278 -12.51 17.87 -13.21
CA ASN A 278 -13.39 18.95 -13.65
C ASN A 278 -12.64 20.29 -13.92
N GLY A 279 -11.45 20.19 -14.53
CA GLY A 279 -10.61 21.32 -14.89
C GLY A 279 -9.79 21.95 -13.76
N LYS A 280 -9.78 21.36 -12.57
CA LYS A 280 -9.07 21.89 -11.39
C LYS A 280 -8.06 20.91 -10.85
N ALA A 281 -6.82 21.36 -10.62
CA ALA A 281 -5.83 20.64 -9.86
C ALA A 281 -6.06 20.86 -8.36
N ALA A 282 -6.13 19.78 -7.58
CA ALA A 282 -6.30 19.83 -6.13
C ALA A 282 -5.79 18.56 -5.46
N GLU A 283 -5.46 18.66 -4.17
CA GLU A 283 -5.28 17.49 -3.30
C GLU A 283 -6.65 16.81 -3.10
N ARG A 284 -6.74 15.53 -3.41
CA ARG A 284 -7.93 14.69 -3.21
C ARG A 284 -7.52 13.45 -2.43
N VAL A 285 -7.22 13.66 -1.15
CA VAL A 285 -6.51 12.69 -0.29
C VAL A 285 -7.25 11.36 -0.21
N PHE A 286 -8.56 11.37 0.03
CA PHE A 286 -9.33 10.13 0.12
C PHE A 286 -9.32 9.34 -1.19
N GLU A 287 -9.60 10.01 -2.32
CA GLU A 287 -9.67 9.36 -3.62
C GLU A 287 -8.31 8.83 -4.07
N THR A 288 -7.25 9.59 -3.84
CA THR A 288 -5.88 9.17 -4.14
C THR A 288 -5.48 7.97 -3.30
N ALA A 289 -5.68 8.02 -1.98
CA ALA A 289 -5.40 6.89 -1.09
C ALA A 289 -6.22 5.65 -1.45
N TYR A 290 -7.50 5.82 -1.79
CA TYR A 290 -8.35 4.71 -2.22
C TYR A 290 -7.77 4.01 -3.47
N LEU A 291 -7.31 4.77 -4.46
CA LEU A 291 -6.69 4.23 -5.67
C LEU A 291 -5.31 3.62 -5.42
N GLU A 292 -4.52 4.21 -4.54
CA GLU A 292 -3.21 3.67 -4.14
C GLU A 292 -3.36 2.32 -3.42
N TYR A 293 -4.20 2.23 -2.38
CA TYR A 293 -4.49 0.96 -1.70
C TYR A 293 -5.12 -0.07 -2.65
N GLY A 294 -6.04 0.36 -3.51
CA GLY A 294 -6.70 -0.50 -4.48
C GLY A 294 -5.75 -1.06 -5.52
N SER A 295 -4.79 -0.26 -5.98
CA SER A 295 -3.73 -0.70 -6.88
C SER A 295 -2.87 -1.80 -6.24
N MET A 296 -2.50 -1.64 -4.98
CA MET A 296 -1.70 -2.62 -4.24
C MET A 296 -2.50 -3.90 -3.94
N GLU A 297 -3.76 -3.77 -3.53
CA GLU A 297 -4.64 -4.92 -3.31
C GLU A 297 -4.80 -5.75 -4.58
N SER A 298 -5.15 -5.09 -5.70
CA SER A 298 -5.38 -5.78 -6.96
C SER A 298 -4.12 -6.36 -7.61
N MET A 299 -2.95 -5.83 -7.25
CA MET A 299 -1.66 -6.38 -7.66
C MET A 299 -1.40 -7.74 -7.02
N THR A 300 -1.77 -7.94 -5.77
CA THR A 300 -1.43 -9.13 -5.00
C THR A 300 -2.56 -10.15 -4.91
N ALA A 301 -3.81 -9.73 -4.87
CA ALA A 301 -4.96 -10.62 -4.71
C ALA A 301 -5.00 -11.79 -5.73
N PRO A 302 -4.76 -11.58 -7.03
CA PRO A 302 -4.71 -12.68 -8.00
C PRO A 302 -3.59 -13.67 -7.77
N THR A 303 -2.50 -13.25 -7.14
CA THR A 303 -1.27 -14.04 -6.95
C THR A 303 -1.24 -14.80 -5.63
N GLY A 304 -2.16 -14.51 -4.72
CA GLY A 304 -2.19 -15.06 -3.36
C GLY A 304 -1.06 -14.56 -2.45
N ARG A 305 -0.35 -13.48 -2.81
CA ARG A 305 0.68 -12.86 -1.98
C ARG A 305 0.06 -12.13 -0.80
N LYS A 306 0.74 -12.17 0.36
CA LYS A 306 0.30 -11.44 1.56
C LYS A 306 0.43 -9.94 1.34
N MET A 307 -0.53 -9.17 1.84
CA MET A 307 -0.52 -7.71 1.78
C MET A 307 -0.74 -7.13 3.17
N PHE A 308 0.18 -6.26 3.60
CA PHE A 308 -0.02 -5.36 4.71
C PHE A 308 -0.34 -3.95 4.18
N PHE A 309 -1.32 -3.29 4.79
CA PHE A 309 -1.54 -1.87 4.51
C PHE A 309 -0.85 -1.02 5.56
N LEU A 310 0.00 -0.10 5.11
CA LEU A 310 0.62 0.89 5.98
C LEU A 310 -0.35 2.02 6.28
N THR A 311 -0.40 2.45 7.53
CA THR A 311 -1.14 3.61 7.99
C THR A 311 -0.23 4.54 8.79
N ASP A 312 0.04 5.72 8.25
CA ASP A 312 0.89 6.74 8.88
C ASP A 312 0.11 8.03 9.14
N PRO A 313 0.01 8.45 10.41
CA PRO A 313 -0.72 9.66 10.76
C PRO A 313 0.05 10.97 10.53
N ILE A 314 1.34 10.90 10.18
CA ILE A 314 2.24 12.04 10.03
C ILE A 314 2.87 12.02 8.65
N GLU A 315 2.97 13.20 8.04
CA GLU A 315 3.74 13.38 6.81
C GLU A 315 5.05 14.14 7.06
N ASP A 316 5.96 14.09 6.10
CA ASP A 316 7.26 14.74 6.18
C ASP A 316 7.19 16.25 5.98
N TRP A 317 6.14 16.75 5.34
CA TRP A 317 5.93 18.19 5.10
C TRP A 317 5.30 18.86 6.31
N PRO A 318 5.81 20.03 6.75
CA PRO A 318 5.27 20.69 7.92
C PRO A 318 3.83 21.18 7.69
N ARG A 319 2.90 20.56 8.39
CA ARG A 319 1.47 20.89 8.45
C ARG A 319 1.08 21.11 9.91
N ASP A 320 -0.13 21.56 10.17
CA ASP A 320 -0.70 21.62 11.51
C ASP A 320 -1.52 20.39 11.87
N TRP A 321 -1.90 20.30 13.16
CA TRP A 321 -2.61 19.13 13.70
C TRP A 321 -3.98 18.88 13.09
N VAL A 322 -4.69 19.95 12.76
CA VAL A 322 -6.05 19.84 12.20
C VAL A 322 -5.96 19.25 10.81
N ASP A 323 -4.98 19.69 10.05
CA ASP A 323 -4.70 19.19 8.72
C ASP A 323 -4.23 17.72 8.78
N TYR A 324 -3.26 17.36 9.62
CA TYR A 324 -2.82 15.97 9.80
C TYR A 324 -3.98 15.06 10.18
N LYS A 325 -4.80 15.47 11.15
CA LYS A 325 -5.96 14.70 11.61
C LYS A 325 -6.95 14.43 10.48
N HIS A 326 -7.33 15.47 9.74
CA HIS A 326 -8.30 15.35 8.64
C HIS A 326 -7.80 14.39 7.55
N ASN A 327 -6.55 14.54 7.14
CA ASN A 327 -5.98 13.72 6.08
C ASN A 327 -5.70 12.29 6.54
N TYR A 328 -5.31 12.09 7.80
CA TYR A 328 -5.16 10.74 8.35
C TYR A 328 -6.50 10.00 8.45
N GLU A 329 -7.58 10.67 8.86
CA GLU A 329 -8.93 10.07 8.84
C GLU A 329 -9.33 9.64 7.43
N ALA A 330 -8.98 10.42 6.39
CA ALA A 330 -9.25 10.09 5.00
C ALA A 330 -8.46 8.85 4.51
N THR A 331 -7.14 8.83 4.75
CA THR A 331 -6.28 7.68 4.33
C THR A 331 -6.61 6.42 5.12
N PHE A 332 -6.87 6.55 6.43
CA PHE A 332 -7.28 5.44 7.28
C PHE A 332 -8.62 4.84 6.84
N THR A 333 -9.60 5.68 6.48
CA THR A 333 -10.87 5.21 5.94
C THR A 333 -10.69 4.49 4.61
N ALA A 334 -9.86 5.04 3.72
CA ALA A 334 -9.60 4.44 2.40
C ALA A 334 -9.07 3.01 2.51
N GLN A 335 -8.11 2.72 3.41
CA GLN A 335 -7.60 1.37 3.60
C GLN A 335 -8.67 0.39 4.12
N LEU A 336 -9.55 0.85 5.02
CA LEU A 336 -10.58 -0.01 5.62
C LEU A 336 -11.66 -0.44 4.62
N LEU A 337 -11.82 0.28 3.51
CA LEU A 337 -12.76 -0.07 2.43
C LEU A 337 -12.31 -1.27 1.58
N TYR A 338 -11.14 -1.86 1.88
CA TYR A 338 -10.65 -3.12 1.31
C TYR A 338 -10.78 -4.24 2.36
N PRO A 339 -11.96 -4.84 2.52
CA PRO A 339 -12.27 -5.72 3.65
C PRO A 339 -11.58 -7.08 3.60
N ASN A 340 -10.94 -7.44 2.51
CA ASN A 340 -10.12 -8.64 2.35
C ASN A 340 -8.68 -8.45 2.86
N ILE A 341 -8.27 -7.24 3.23
CA ILE A 341 -6.97 -6.95 3.84
C ILE A 341 -7.18 -6.70 5.34
N ALA A 342 -6.53 -7.52 6.17
CA ALA A 342 -6.63 -7.43 7.63
C ALA A 342 -5.27 -7.45 8.33
N ASP A 343 -4.20 -7.24 7.57
CA ASP A 343 -2.83 -7.12 8.05
C ASP A 343 -2.34 -5.68 7.84
N TYR A 344 -1.67 -5.10 8.85
CA TYR A 344 -1.33 -3.67 8.81
C TYR A 344 0.08 -3.40 9.34
N GLU A 345 0.77 -2.44 8.71
CA GLU A 345 1.84 -1.71 9.35
C GLU A 345 1.26 -0.46 10.01
N ILE A 346 1.41 -0.34 11.31
CA ILE A 346 0.79 0.71 12.11
C ILE A 346 1.84 1.69 12.64
N MET A 347 1.57 3.00 12.55
CA MET A 347 2.45 4.04 13.10
C MET A 347 3.94 3.76 12.85
N PRO A 348 4.40 3.67 11.62
CA PRO A 348 5.82 3.51 11.33
C PRO A 348 6.62 4.65 11.97
N TRP A 349 7.78 4.31 12.50
CA TRP A 349 8.60 5.27 13.25
C TRP A 349 7.85 5.90 14.43
N PRO A 350 7.44 5.14 15.47
CA PRO A 350 6.60 5.65 16.56
C PRO A 350 7.23 6.82 17.34
N GLU A 351 8.56 6.98 17.31
CA GLU A 351 9.24 8.16 17.83
C GLU A 351 8.79 9.47 17.15
N ARG A 352 8.39 9.43 15.87
CA ARG A 352 7.82 10.60 15.18
C ARG A 352 6.52 11.04 15.86
N ILE A 353 5.72 10.09 16.29
CA ILE A 353 4.42 10.35 16.91
C ILE A 353 4.60 10.80 18.36
N TYR A 354 5.39 10.09 19.14
CA TYR A 354 5.43 10.28 20.60
C TYR A 354 6.55 11.21 21.07
N GLU A 355 7.58 11.42 20.28
CA GLU A 355 8.75 12.24 20.64
C GLU A 355 8.98 13.43 19.70
N GLY A 356 8.33 13.46 18.53
CA GLY A 356 8.48 14.51 17.52
C GLY A 356 7.92 15.87 17.93
N LEU A 357 8.44 16.92 17.30
CA LEU A 357 7.97 18.30 17.46
C LEU A 357 7.47 18.85 16.12
N TYR A 358 6.25 19.34 16.08
CA TYR A 358 5.55 19.76 14.88
C TYR A 358 4.94 21.15 15.03
N LYS A 359 4.66 21.83 13.91
CA LYS A 359 3.99 23.13 13.93
C LYS A 359 2.63 23.04 14.62
N VAL A 360 2.31 24.04 15.41
CA VAL A 360 1.02 24.12 16.13
C VAL A 360 -0.09 24.75 15.29
N SER A 361 0.27 25.51 14.25
CA SER A 361 -0.63 26.08 13.25
C SER A 361 0.13 26.40 11.96
N PRO A 362 -0.57 26.59 10.81
CA PRO A 362 0.07 26.92 9.53
C PRO A 362 0.92 28.19 9.59
N ASP A 363 0.46 29.19 10.33
CA ASP A 363 1.04 30.52 10.39
C ASP A 363 2.07 30.69 11.53
N SER A 364 2.39 29.62 12.26
CA SER A 364 3.30 29.66 13.40
C SER A 364 4.56 28.84 13.17
N ASP A 365 5.71 29.40 13.53
CA ASP A 365 6.97 28.64 13.61
C ASP A 365 7.15 27.92 14.95
N LYS A 366 6.23 28.14 15.90
CA LYS A 366 6.21 27.39 17.15
C LYS A 366 5.98 25.91 16.85
N LYS A 367 6.85 25.08 17.43
CA LYS A 367 6.72 23.62 17.39
C LYS A 367 6.43 23.09 18.78
N ASP A 368 5.58 22.09 18.86
CA ASP A 368 5.24 21.39 20.09
C ASP A 368 5.00 19.90 19.79
N ARG A 369 4.88 19.10 20.84
CA ARG A 369 4.49 17.69 20.71
C ARG A 369 3.06 17.57 20.21
N ILE A 370 2.75 16.43 19.64
CA ILE A 370 1.37 16.06 19.26
C ILE A 370 0.45 16.25 20.47
N PRO A 371 -0.69 16.97 20.32
CA PRO A 371 -1.67 17.10 21.38
C PRO A 371 -2.16 15.74 21.87
N ARG A 372 -2.27 15.54 23.19
CA ARG A 372 -2.65 14.25 23.77
C ARG A 372 -3.98 13.72 23.22
N HIS A 373 -4.95 14.57 22.98
CA HIS A 373 -6.22 14.14 22.40
C HIS A 373 -6.06 13.56 20.99
N TYR A 374 -5.17 14.10 20.17
CA TYR A 374 -4.89 13.55 18.85
C TYR A 374 -4.08 12.25 18.92
N SER A 375 -3.07 12.17 19.79
CA SER A 375 -2.34 10.89 19.99
C SER A 375 -3.26 9.79 20.54
N THR A 376 -4.21 10.13 21.41
CA THR A 376 -5.24 9.20 21.91
C THR A 376 -6.15 8.69 20.77
N GLN A 377 -6.63 9.60 19.92
CA GLN A 377 -7.40 9.21 18.73
C GLN A 377 -6.60 8.26 17.82
N MET A 378 -5.36 8.59 17.49
CA MET A 378 -4.49 7.73 16.69
C MET A 378 -4.31 6.36 17.32
N GLN A 379 -4.10 6.29 18.64
CA GLN A 379 -3.98 5.03 19.38
C GLN A 379 -5.26 4.20 19.31
N VAL A 380 -6.44 4.83 19.44
CA VAL A 380 -7.73 4.13 19.26
C VAL A 380 -7.83 3.56 17.87
N MET A 381 -7.55 4.37 16.85
CA MET A 381 -7.62 3.94 15.45
C MET A 381 -6.71 2.73 15.19
N VAL A 382 -5.43 2.80 15.55
CA VAL A 382 -4.48 1.71 15.28
C VAL A 382 -4.73 0.49 16.16
N ASN A 383 -5.24 0.67 17.39
CA ASN A 383 -5.56 -0.47 18.25
C ASN A 383 -6.69 -1.33 17.66
N THR A 384 -7.64 -0.74 16.94
CA THR A 384 -8.70 -1.51 16.26
C THR A 384 -8.11 -2.43 15.17
N LEU A 385 -6.98 -2.06 14.56
CA LEU A 385 -6.33 -2.84 13.50
C LEU A 385 -5.77 -4.18 14.03
N ASN A 386 -5.38 -4.25 15.31
CA ASN A 386 -4.92 -5.52 15.94
C ASN A 386 -6.00 -6.62 15.87
N PHE A 387 -7.27 -6.23 15.76
CA PHE A 387 -8.42 -7.13 15.79
C PHE A 387 -9.33 -6.98 14.57
N MET A 388 -8.92 -6.20 13.56
CA MET A 388 -9.73 -5.94 12.38
C MET A 388 -10.10 -7.25 11.67
N PRO A 389 -11.39 -7.56 11.48
CA PRO A 389 -11.78 -8.77 10.77
C PRO A 389 -11.66 -8.62 9.26
N GLU A 390 -11.36 -9.69 8.56
CA GLU A 390 -11.70 -9.79 7.15
C GLU A 390 -13.23 -9.83 6.98
N SER A 391 -13.73 -9.38 5.84
CA SER A 391 -15.15 -9.44 5.53
C SER A 391 -15.40 -9.73 4.06
N SER A 392 -16.45 -10.49 3.79
CA SER A 392 -16.96 -10.70 2.43
C SER A 392 -17.90 -9.59 1.96
N ASN A 393 -18.28 -8.67 2.85
CA ASN A 393 -19.08 -7.51 2.50
C ASN A 393 -18.34 -6.64 1.48
N LYS A 394 -19.10 -5.91 0.69
CA LYS A 394 -18.56 -5.05 -0.37
C LYS A 394 -18.94 -3.60 -0.09
N VAL A 395 -18.01 -2.69 -0.35
CA VAL A 395 -18.28 -1.26 -0.41
C VAL A 395 -19.54 -1.01 -1.24
N THR A 396 -20.38 -0.10 -0.83
CA THR A 396 -21.57 0.29 -1.63
C THR A 396 -21.18 0.92 -2.98
N GLY A 397 -22.12 1.00 -3.91
CA GLY A 397 -21.92 1.53 -5.27
C GLY A 397 -21.87 0.43 -6.34
N THR A 398 -21.92 0.82 -7.61
CA THR A 398 -21.88 -0.07 -8.76
C THR A 398 -20.53 -0.78 -8.87
N LYS A 399 -20.53 -2.11 -8.97
CA LYS A 399 -19.32 -2.95 -9.03
C LYS A 399 -18.98 -3.33 -10.47
N GLY A 400 -17.79 -3.88 -10.67
CA GLY A 400 -17.39 -4.51 -11.92
C GLY A 400 -16.79 -3.56 -12.95
N ILE A 401 -16.39 -2.36 -12.57
CA ILE A 401 -15.62 -1.46 -13.45
C ILE A 401 -14.17 -1.45 -12.99
N SER A 402 -13.27 -1.88 -13.87
CA SER A 402 -11.83 -1.99 -13.59
C SER A 402 -11.01 -1.14 -14.57
N ILE A 403 -9.87 -0.64 -14.11
CA ILE A 403 -8.92 0.15 -14.89
C ILE A 403 -7.63 -0.64 -15.06
N LEU A 404 -7.22 -0.88 -16.30
CA LEU A 404 -5.97 -1.58 -16.60
C LEU A 404 -4.78 -0.66 -16.34
N MET A 405 -3.75 -1.18 -15.65
CA MET A 405 -2.49 -0.50 -15.42
C MET A 405 -1.30 -1.45 -15.54
N SER A 406 -0.09 -0.91 -15.65
CA SER A 406 1.15 -1.66 -15.86
C SER A 406 2.32 -0.98 -15.18
N ASN A 407 3.39 -1.72 -14.88
CA ASN A 407 4.69 -1.16 -14.47
C ASN A 407 5.22 -0.11 -15.47
N SER A 408 4.88 -0.24 -16.73
CA SER A 408 5.29 0.72 -17.79
C SER A 408 4.60 2.09 -17.70
N LEU A 409 3.66 2.28 -16.76
CA LEU A 409 3.03 3.58 -16.47
C LEU A 409 4.05 4.69 -16.21
N MET A 410 5.24 4.35 -15.73
CA MET A 410 6.33 5.27 -15.44
C MET A 410 7.30 5.49 -16.61
N PHE A 411 7.26 4.67 -17.67
CA PHE A 411 8.35 4.62 -18.66
C PHE A 411 8.39 5.82 -19.59
N GLN A 412 7.29 6.49 -19.82
CA GLN A 412 7.19 7.58 -20.79
C GLN A 412 6.98 8.98 -20.20
N ARG A 413 6.96 9.09 -18.86
CA ARG A 413 6.59 10.35 -18.20
C ARG A 413 7.73 11.35 -18.06
N PHE A 414 8.98 10.88 -17.92
CA PHE A 414 10.14 11.75 -17.72
C PHE A 414 11.41 11.12 -18.32
N PRO A 415 12.29 11.92 -18.96
CA PRO A 415 12.10 13.34 -19.32
C PRO A 415 10.95 13.57 -20.31
N THR A 416 10.42 14.80 -20.32
CA THR A 416 9.33 15.18 -21.21
C THR A 416 9.80 15.35 -22.65
N HIS A 417 8.95 14.98 -23.61
CA HIS A 417 9.20 15.11 -25.04
C HIS A 417 8.03 15.78 -25.75
N GLN A 418 8.32 16.47 -26.85
CA GLN A 418 7.28 17.08 -27.68
C GLN A 418 6.30 16.00 -28.19
N GLY A 419 5.02 16.28 -28.12
CA GLY A 419 3.95 15.38 -28.56
C GLY A 419 3.44 14.46 -27.46
N TYR A 420 4.01 14.51 -26.27
CA TYR A 420 3.49 13.81 -25.09
C TYR A 420 3.38 14.75 -23.89
N ASP A 421 2.20 14.78 -23.32
CA ASP A 421 1.88 15.54 -22.11
C ASP A 421 0.85 14.78 -21.27
N ASP A 422 1.15 14.58 -19.99
CA ASP A 422 0.28 13.89 -19.01
C ASP A 422 0.41 14.56 -17.64
N PRO A 423 -0.16 15.77 -17.46
CA PRO A 423 -0.02 16.52 -16.24
C PRO A 423 -0.66 15.77 -15.06
N GLN A 424 0.10 15.62 -13.97
CA GLN A 424 -0.37 14.97 -12.74
C GLN A 424 -1.04 13.59 -12.97
N LEU A 425 -0.49 12.78 -13.87
CA LEU A 425 -1.00 11.44 -14.20
C LEU A 425 -2.47 11.47 -14.69
N SER A 426 -2.86 12.51 -15.42
CA SER A 426 -4.25 12.73 -15.85
C SER A 426 -4.78 11.64 -16.78
N ASN A 427 -3.92 10.91 -17.51
CA ASN A 427 -4.38 9.78 -18.32
C ASN A 427 -4.81 8.56 -17.46
N PHE A 428 -4.32 8.44 -16.23
CA PHE A 428 -4.83 7.46 -15.27
C PHE A 428 -6.06 8.01 -14.54
N TYR A 429 -5.92 9.20 -13.93
CA TYR A 429 -7.02 9.81 -13.18
C TYR A 429 -8.23 10.15 -14.03
N GLY A 430 -8.06 10.37 -15.32
CA GLY A 430 -9.18 10.57 -16.27
C GLY A 430 -10.08 9.35 -16.40
N GLN A 431 -9.57 8.14 -16.20
CA GLN A 431 -10.38 6.93 -16.16
C GLN A 431 -10.99 6.67 -14.76
N ALA A 432 -10.33 7.12 -13.70
CA ALA A 432 -10.68 6.81 -12.33
C ALA A 432 -11.63 7.83 -11.68
N LEU A 433 -11.23 9.12 -11.66
CA LEU A 433 -11.93 10.14 -10.88
C LEU A 433 -13.37 10.41 -11.34
N PRO A 434 -13.71 10.42 -12.64
CA PRO A 434 -15.10 10.62 -13.08
C PRO A 434 -16.08 9.62 -12.44
N LEU A 435 -15.63 8.39 -12.21
CA LEU A 435 -16.42 7.32 -11.60
C LEU A 435 -16.33 7.36 -10.08
N LEU A 436 -15.11 7.44 -9.54
CA LEU A 436 -14.87 7.41 -8.10
C LEU A 436 -15.55 8.56 -7.37
N LYS A 437 -15.44 9.79 -7.91
CA LYS A 437 -16.16 10.99 -7.38
C LYS A 437 -17.67 10.86 -7.41
N ARG A 438 -18.21 9.92 -8.17
CA ARG A 438 -19.64 9.62 -8.27
C ARG A 438 -20.05 8.32 -7.58
N GLY A 439 -19.25 7.86 -6.60
CA GLY A 439 -19.58 6.71 -5.75
C GLY A 439 -19.52 5.36 -6.45
N VAL A 440 -18.76 5.26 -7.54
CA VAL A 440 -18.46 3.98 -8.19
C VAL A 440 -17.09 3.50 -7.68
N PRO A 441 -17.03 2.40 -6.92
CA PRO A 441 -15.78 1.88 -6.36
C PRO A 441 -15.00 1.13 -7.45
N VAL A 442 -14.35 1.90 -8.33
CA VAL A 442 -13.51 1.37 -9.40
C VAL A 442 -12.35 0.55 -8.82
N LYS A 443 -12.01 -0.55 -9.50
CA LYS A 443 -10.84 -1.36 -9.19
C LYS A 443 -9.75 -1.12 -10.22
N THR A 444 -8.52 -1.45 -9.88
CA THR A 444 -7.44 -1.58 -10.85
C THR A 444 -7.24 -3.04 -11.23
N ALA A 445 -6.65 -3.29 -12.39
CA ALA A 445 -6.19 -4.60 -12.84
C ALA A 445 -4.80 -4.41 -13.44
N HIS A 446 -3.85 -5.24 -13.02
CA HIS A 446 -2.48 -5.17 -13.53
C HIS A 446 -2.30 -6.07 -14.75
N ILE A 447 -1.73 -5.50 -15.82
CA ILE A 447 -1.52 -6.22 -17.08
C ILE A 447 -0.60 -7.44 -16.87
N GLU A 448 0.36 -7.32 -15.95
CA GLU A 448 1.30 -8.37 -15.58
C GLU A 448 0.62 -9.57 -14.91
N ASN A 449 -0.58 -9.38 -14.38
CA ASN A 449 -1.36 -10.41 -13.68
C ASN A 449 -2.41 -11.10 -14.56
N LEU A 450 -2.57 -10.71 -15.83
CA LEU A 450 -3.64 -11.23 -16.70
C LEU A 450 -3.57 -12.74 -16.93
N GLY A 451 -2.43 -13.36 -16.68
CA GLY A 451 -2.29 -14.84 -16.69
C GLY A 451 -3.00 -15.55 -15.52
N PHE A 452 -3.30 -14.83 -14.43
CA PHE A 452 -4.06 -15.36 -13.31
C PHE A 452 -5.56 -15.25 -13.58
N LYS A 453 -6.30 -16.32 -13.34
CA LYS A 453 -7.76 -16.38 -13.57
C LYS A 453 -8.51 -15.28 -12.80
N GLU A 454 -8.02 -14.93 -11.64
CA GLU A 454 -8.62 -13.98 -10.71
C GLU A 454 -8.41 -12.51 -11.11
N ALA A 455 -7.48 -12.22 -12.00
CA ALA A 455 -7.09 -10.84 -12.35
C ALA A 455 -8.27 -10.00 -12.89
N LEU A 456 -9.10 -10.58 -13.72
CA LEU A 456 -10.32 -9.96 -14.26
C LEU A 456 -11.61 -10.57 -13.70
N ALA A 457 -11.51 -11.35 -12.61
CA ALA A 457 -12.70 -11.87 -11.94
C ALA A 457 -13.58 -10.73 -11.42
N ASN A 458 -14.89 -10.82 -11.68
CA ASN A 458 -15.87 -9.77 -11.34
C ASN A 458 -15.66 -8.42 -12.06
N THR A 459 -14.93 -8.40 -13.19
CA THR A 459 -14.85 -7.26 -14.08
C THR A 459 -15.91 -7.40 -15.18
N GLU A 460 -16.81 -6.42 -15.24
CA GLU A 460 -17.87 -6.33 -16.27
C GLU A 460 -17.41 -5.42 -17.42
N VAL A 461 -16.79 -4.30 -17.09
CA VAL A 461 -16.20 -3.36 -18.05
C VAL A 461 -14.76 -3.06 -17.64
N LEU A 462 -13.83 -3.30 -18.55
CA LEU A 462 -12.43 -2.97 -18.41
C LEU A 462 -12.13 -1.67 -19.15
N LEU A 463 -11.71 -0.66 -18.42
CA LEU A 463 -11.21 0.61 -18.95
C LEU A 463 -9.72 0.47 -19.19
N MET A 464 -9.24 0.82 -20.36
CA MET A 464 -7.81 0.76 -20.67
C MET A 464 -7.35 1.87 -21.61
N SER A 465 -6.10 2.23 -21.52
CA SER A 465 -5.44 3.21 -22.37
C SER A 465 -3.97 2.89 -22.55
N TYR A 466 -3.47 3.06 -23.75
CA TYR A 466 -2.02 3.08 -24.01
C TYR A 466 -1.46 4.49 -24.20
N SER A 467 -2.23 5.51 -23.82
CA SER A 467 -1.74 6.89 -23.76
C SER A 467 -0.80 7.15 -22.60
N ASN A 468 -0.90 6.38 -21.52
CA ASN A 468 -0.09 6.52 -20.29
C ASN A 468 0.94 5.38 -20.08
N MET A 469 0.82 4.29 -20.82
CA MET A 469 1.68 3.11 -20.67
C MET A 469 1.77 2.37 -22.00
N LYS A 470 2.73 1.44 -22.11
CA LYS A 470 2.80 0.50 -23.22
C LYS A 470 2.90 -0.92 -22.66
N PRO A 471 2.31 -1.94 -23.29
CA PRO A 471 2.37 -3.32 -22.80
C PRO A 471 3.80 -3.86 -22.93
N LEU A 472 4.31 -4.47 -21.86
CA LEU A 472 5.68 -5.02 -21.82
C LEU A 472 5.80 -6.33 -22.62
N ASP A 473 4.70 -7.05 -22.80
CA ASP A 473 4.68 -8.41 -23.34
C ASP A 473 3.44 -8.62 -24.21
N PRO A 474 3.56 -9.27 -25.39
CA PRO A 474 2.41 -9.59 -26.26
C PRO A 474 1.41 -10.57 -25.65
N VAL A 475 1.83 -11.43 -24.70
CA VAL A 475 0.96 -12.43 -24.05
C VAL A 475 -0.20 -11.78 -23.31
N ALA A 476 -0.02 -10.58 -22.79
CA ALA A 476 -1.10 -9.82 -22.17
C ALA A 476 -2.27 -9.58 -23.13
N HIS A 477 -1.98 -9.33 -24.41
CA HIS A 477 -3.02 -9.16 -25.46
C HIS A 477 -3.76 -10.47 -25.77
N GLU A 478 -3.07 -11.61 -25.69
CA GLU A 478 -3.73 -12.91 -25.86
C GLU A 478 -4.73 -13.16 -24.74
N HIS A 479 -4.37 -12.83 -23.49
CA HIS A 479 -5.27 -12.93 -22.34
C HIS A 479 -6.47 -11.98 -22.47
N LEU A 480 -6.25 -10.73 -22.87
CA LEU A 480 -7.33 -9.76 -23.09
C LEU A 480 -8.27 -10.20 -24.20
N ALA A 481 -7.75 -10.62 -25.35
CA ALA A 481 -8.55 -11.11 -26.47
C ALA A 481 -9.36 -12.36 -26.07
N ALA A 482 -8.77 -13.30 -25.34
CA ALA A 482 -9.46 -14.48 -24.83
C ALA A 482 -10.58 -14.10 -23.84
N TRP A 483 -10.36 -13.10 -22.99
CA TRP A 483 -11.38 -12.60 -22.06
C TRP A 483 -12.55 -11.94 -22.79
N VAL A 484 -12.27 -11.06 -23.78
CA VAL A 484 -13.32 -10.46 -24.62
C VAL A 484 -14.10 -11.52 -25.37
N LYS A 485 -13.41 -12.51 -25.97
CA LYS A 485 -14.10 -13.60 -26.70
C LYS A 485 -15.14 -14.34 -25.85
N LYS A 486 -14.92 -14.43 -24.53
CA LYS A 486 -15.84 -15.08 -23.58
C LYS A 486 -17.00 -14.17 -23.15
N GLY A 487 -16.98 -12.88 -23.45
CA GLY A 487 -18.04 -11.92 -23.11
C GLY A 487 -17.56 -10.66 -22.42
N GLY A 488 -16.25 -10.50 -22.21
CA GLY A 488 -15.68 -9.28 -21.62
C GLY A 488 -15.96 -8.03 -22.45
N VAL A 489 -16.06 -6.90 -21.81
CA VAL A 489 -16.30 -5.60 -22.44
C VAL A 489 -15.10 -4.67 -22.17
N ILE A 490 -14.46 -4.20 -23.23
CA ILE A 490 -13.37 -3.21 -23.13
C ILE A 490 -13.85 -1.85 -23.61
N LEU A 491 -13.57 -0.81 -22.83
CA LEU A 491 -13.52 0.57 -23.30
C LEU A 491 -12.06 0.97 -23.44
N TYR A 492 -11.57 1.04 -24.66
CA TYR A 492 -10.26 1.54 -25.00
C TYR A 492 -10.31 3.04 -25.25
N SER A 493 -9.55 3.83 -24.52
CA SER A 493 -9.42 5.27 -24.70
C SER A 493 -8.01 5.62 -25.13
N GLY A 494 -7.84 6.21 -26.30
CA GLY A 494 -6.53 6.63 -26.78
C GLY A 494 -6.54 7.09 -28.23
N ARG A 495 -5.74 8.12 -28.50
CA ARG A 495 -5.49 8.62 -29.88
C ARG A 495 -4.40 7.82 -30.58
N ASP A 496 -3.55 7.10 -29.82
CA ASP A 496 -2.43 6.29 -30.31
C ASP A 496 -1.44 7.07 -31.20
N ASN A 497 -1.26 8.35 -30.89
CA ASN A 497 -0.41 9.26 -31.68
C ASN A 497 0.72 9.91 -30.85
N ASP A 498 0.97 9.43 -29.65
CA ASP A 498 2.09 9.88 -28.84
C ASP A 498 3.45 9.36 -29.38
N PRO A 499 4.56 10.06 -29.12
CA PRO A 499 5.86 9.73 -29.70
C PRO A 499 6.45 8.39 -29.21
N PHE A 500 5.85 7.76 -28.21
CA PHE A 500 6.31 6.46 -27.69
C PHE A 500 5.71 5.26 -28.44
N GLN A 501 4.77 5.48 -29.39
CA GLN A 501 4.25 4.41 -30.24
C GLN A 501 5.33 3.81 -31.14
N THR A 502 6.32 4.62 -31.53
CA THR A 502 7.39 4.24 -32.47
C THR A 502 8.67 3.74 -31.79
N VAL A 503 8.67 3.58 -30.46
CA VAL A 503 9.79 2.97 -29.73
C VAL A 503 10.02 1.54 -30.23
N GLN A 504 11.30 1.16 -30.45
CA GLN A 504 11.69 -0.16 -30.96
C GLN A 504 11.44 -1.25 -29.92
N GLU A 505 10.20 -1.67 -29.83
CA GLU A 505 9.70 -2.69 -28.91
C GLU A 505 9.03 -3.85 -29.66
N TRP A 506 8.58 -4.85 -28.94
CA TRP A 506 8.05 -6.10 -29.49
C TRP A 506 6.91 -5.91 -30.51
N TRP A 507 6.10 -4.82 -30.41
CA TRP A 507 4.99 -4.60 -31.34
C TRP A 507 5.41 -4.07 -32.70
N ASN A 508 6.62 -3.54 -32.85
CA ASN A 508 7.13 -2.99 -34.11
C ASN A 508 8.51 -3.53 -34.52
N THR A 509 8.97 -4.61 -33.89
CA THR A 509 10.25 -5.29 -34.20
C THR A 509 10.04 -6.76 -34.52
N GLY A 510 11.06 -7.39 -35.13
CA GLY A 510 11.00 -8.80 -35.54
C GLY A 510 9.95 -9.00 -36.62
N ASP A 511 9.01 -9.90 -36.38
CA ASP A 511 7.89 -10.20 -37.30
C ASP A 511 6.69 -9.25 -37.10
N ASN A 512 6.73 -8.37 -36.09
CA ASN A 512 5.69 -7.40 -35.78
C ASN A 512 6.01 -6.05 -36.41
N HIS A 513 5.04 -5.44 -37.07
CA HIS A 513 5.16 -4.16 -37.77
C HIS A 513 3.94 -3.26 -37.48
N TYR A 514 3.48 -3.22 -36.22
CA TYR A 514 2.35 -2.41 -35.82
C TYR A 514 2.79 -0.96 -35.55
N GLU A 515 2.01 0.01 -36.03
CA GLU A 515 2.28 1.43 -35.77
C GLU A 515 1.99 1.82 -34.32
N ALA A 516 1.00 1.17 -33.71
CA ALA A 516 0.66 1.33 -32.28
C ALA A 516 0.58 -0.03 -31.60
N ALA A 517 0.92 -0.08 -30.31
CA ALA A 517 0.81 -1.31 -29.52
C ALA A 517 -0.64 -1.83 -29.46
N SER A 518 -1.64 -0.94 -29.48
CA SER A 518 -3.07 -1.29 -29.51
C SER A 518 -3.46 -2.04 -30.79
N ASP A 519 -2.81 -1.78 -31.93
CA ASP A 519 -3.12 -2.45 -33.20
C ASP A 519 -2.87 -3.96 -33.14
N HIS A 520 -1.88 -4.40 -32.38
CA HIS A 520 -1.67 -5.83 -32.14
C HIS A 520 -2.85 -6.45 -31.37
N LEU A 521 -3.34 -5.81 -30.31
CA LEU A 521 -4.51 -6.27 -29.57
C LEU A 521 -5.75 -6.31 -30.48
N PHE A 522 -5.96 -5.26 -31.25
CA PHE A 522 -7.09 -5.15 -32.18
C PHE A 522 -7.00 -6.22 -33.28
N GLY A 523 -5.82 -6.45 -33.84
CA GLY A 523 -5.60 -7.49 -34.84
C GLY A 523 -5.95 -8.90 -34.36
N LEU A 524 -5.63 -9.26 -33.09
CA LEU A 524 -6.04 -10.53 -32.48
C LEU A 524 -7.57 -10.71 -32.41
N MET A 525 -8.31 -9.61 -32.42
CA MET A 525 -9.78 -9.59 -32.39
C MET A 525 -10.41 -9.27 -33.73
N GLY A 526 -9.63 -9.23 -34.82
CA GLY A 526 -10.12 -8.94 -36.16
C GLY A 526 -10.56 -7.47 -36.35
N ILE A 527 -10.11 -6.58 -35.50
CA ILE A 527 -10.35 -5.14 -35.61
C ILE A 527 -9.18 -4.56 -36.44
N PRO A 528 -9.46 -3.74 -37.46
CA PRO A 528 -8.39 -3.21 -38.33
C PRO A 528 -7.43 -2.29 -37.56
N ALA A 529 -6.17 -2.27 -38.00
CA ALA A 529 -5.19 -1.28 -37.50
C ALA A 529 -5.70 0.14 -37.76
N GLY A 530 -5.43 1.05 -36.82
CA GLY A 530 -5.93 2.42 -36.90
C GLY A 530 -7.44 2.55 -36.86
N ALA A 531 -8.15 1.56 -36.33
CA ALA A 531 -9.62 1.53 -36.27
C ALA A 531 -10.20 2.87 -35.77
N GLU A 532 -11.26 3.33 -36.37
CA GLU A 532 -11.97 4.55 -35.97
C GLU A 532 -12.71 4.35 -34.63
N GLU A 533 -13.18 5.47 -34.08
CA GLU A 533 -14.05 5.44 -32.90
C GLU A 533 -15.32 4.66 -33.21
N GLY A 534 -15.67 3.73 -32.32
CA GLY A 534 -16.86 2.90 -32.50
C GLY A 534 -16.85 1.59 -31.74
N GLU A 535 -17.87 0.79 -31.99
CA GLU A 535 -18.11 -0.49 -31.35
C GLU A 535 -17.72 -1.65 -32.26
N TYR A 536 -16.91 -2.56 -31.73
CA TYR A 536 -16.43 -3.75 -32.42
C TYR A 536 -16.79 -5.00 -31.62
N LYS A 537 -17.31 -6.02 -32.28
CA LYS A 537 -17.66 -7.29 -31.66
C LYS A 537 -16.57 -8.33 -31.84
N TYR A 538 -16.27 -9.07 -30.79
CA TYR A 538 -15.38 -10.21 -30.86
C TYR A 538 -15.88 -11.36 -29.97
N GLY A 539 -16.24 -12.47 -30.61
CA GLY A 539 -16.88 -13.57 -29.90
C GLY A 539 -18.19 -13.14 -29.23
N LYS A 540 -18.28 -13.31 -27.90
CA LYS A 540 -19.43 -12.87 -27.11
C LYS A 540 -19.26 -11.46 -26.53
N GLY A 541 -18.06 -10.90 -26.62
CA GLY A 541 -17.72 -9.61 -26.01
C GLY A 541 -17.74 -8.45 -26.99
N THR A 542 -17.35 -7.29 -26.48
CA THR A 542 -17.39 -6.02 -27.18
C THR A 542 -16.14 -5.19 -26.83
N VAL A 543 -15.56 -4.54 -27.83
CA VAL A 543 -14.55 -3.49 -27.65
C VAL A 543 -15.17 -2.19 -28.17
N TYR A 544 -15.21 -1.17 -27.35
CA TYR A 544 -15.50 0.18 -27.78
C TYR A 544 -14.20 1.00 -27.79
N ILE A 545 -13.88 1.56 -28.95
CA ILE A 545 -12.72 2.44 -29.13
C ILE A 545 -13.20 3.87 -29.04
N MET A 546 -12.63 4.64 -28.10
CA MET A 546 -12.84 6.08 -27.94
C MET A 546 -11.55 6.80 -28.32
N ARG A 547 -11.59 7.60 -29.38
CA ARG A 547 -10.42 8.34 -29.88
C ARG A 547 -10.22 9.67 -29.14
N ALA A 548 -10.07 9.53 -27.82
CA ALA A 548 -9.72 10.60 -26.89
C ALA A 548 -8.74 10.05 -25.84
N ASP A 549 -7.76 10.85 -25.45
CA ASP A 549 -6.87 10.48 -24.35
C ASP A 549 -7.59 10.72 -23.01
N PRO A 550 -7.46 9.83 -22.03
CA PRO A 550 -8.21 9.96 -20.78
C PRO A 550 -7.99 11.28 -20.02
N LYS A 551 -6.83 11.92 -20.17
CA LYS A 551 -6.57 13.26 -19.59
C LYS A 551 -7.60 14.30 -20.01
N GLU A 552 -8.19 14.16 -21.20
CA GLU A 552 -9.20 15.09 -21.73
C GLU A 552 -10.48 15.09 -20.89
N TYR A 553 -10.75 14.00 -20.15
CA TYR A 553 -11.93 13.87 -19.31
C TYR A 553 -11.85 14.69 -18.02
N VAL A 554 -10.64 15.03 -17.56
CA VAL A 554 -10.43 15.70 -16.26
C VAL A 554 -9.80 17.09 -16.38
N LEU A 555 -9.11 17.40 -17.47
CA LEU A 555 -8.44 18.70 -17.66
C LEU A 555 -9.40 19.86 -17.97
N THR A 556 -10.63 19.56 -18.35
CA THR A 556 -11.66 20.58 -18.63
C THR A 556 -12.94 20.30 -17.85
N ALA A 557 -13.68 21.37 -17.51
CA ALA A 557 -14.97 21.25 -16.85
C ALA A 557 -15.96 20.49 -17.77
N GLY A 558 -16.59 19.44 -17.24
CA GLY A 558 -17.54 18.61 -17.97
C GLY A 558 -16.93 17.75 -19.08
N GLY A 559 -15.60 17.65 -19.16
CA GLY A 559 -14.90 16.83 -20.17
C GLY A 559 -15.20 15.33 -20.08
N ASP A 560 -15.65 14.86 -18.92
CA ASP A 560 -15.97 13.46 -18.66
C ASP A 560 -17.36 13.00 -19.17
N LYS A 561 -18.20 13.89 -19.67
CA LYS A 561 -19.60 13.56 -20.00
C LYS A 561 -19.71 12.39 -20.99
N LYS A 562 -19.04 12.48 -22.14
CA LYS A 562 -19.08 11.43 -23.19
C LYS A 562 -18.52 10.11 -22.66
N PHE A 563 -17.45 10.16 -21.88
CA PHE A 563 -16.85 8.99 -21.24
C PHE A 563 -17.86 8.30 -20.31
N LEU A 564 -18.49 9.05 -19.39
CA LEU A 564 -19.49 8.51 -18.46
C LEU A 564 -20.70 7.91 -19.18
N ASP A 565 -21.25 8.63 -20.17
CA ASP A 565 -22.38 8.14 -20.99
C ASP A 565 -22.01 6.82 -21.68
N THR A 566 -20.78 6.70 -22.18
CA THR A 566 -20.28 5.49 -22.84
C THR A 566 -20.10 4.35 -21.83
N VAL A 567 -19.49 4.59 -20.67
CA VAL A 567 -19.32 3.58 -19.62
C VAL A 567 -20.68 3.05 -19.14
N CYS A 568 -21.65 3.95 -18.89
CA CYS A 568 -23.00 3.58 -18.47
C CYS A 568 -23.71 2.69 -19.51
N ARG A 569 -23.57 3.05 -20.79
CA ARG A 569 -24.14 2.28 -21.90
C ARG A 569 -23.48 0.91 -22.04
N LEU A 570 -22.15 0.83 -22.02
CA LEU A 570 -21.43 -0.44 -22.12
C LEU A 570 -21.75 -1.36 -20.95
N TYR A 571 -21.82 -0.81 -19.74
CA TYR A 571 -22.16 -1.55 -18.54
C TYR A 571 -23.57 -2.17 -18.61
N SER A 572 -24.57 -1.34 -19.01
CA SER A 572 -25.96 -1.79 -19.06
C SER A 572 -26.31 -2.64 -20.27
N GLU A 573 -25.85 -2.26 -21.46
CA GLU A 573 -26.29 -2.90 -22.72
C GLU A 573 -25.38 -4.05 -23.17
N LYS A 574 -24.06 -3.91 -22.96
CA LYS A 574 -23.07 -4.89 -23.44
C LYS A 574 -22.67 -5.89 -22.39
N ALA A 575 -22.26 -5.43 -21.20
CA ALA A 575 -22.00 -6.31 -20.07
C ALA A 575 -23.30 -6.87 -19.45
N LYS A 576 -24.43 -6.20 -19.66
CA LYS A 576 -25.75 -6.56 -19.09
C LYS A 576 -25.73 -6.63 -17.55
N ALA A 577 -24.91 -5.79 -16.94
CA ALA A 577 -24.66 -5.79 -15.50
C ALA A 577 -25.62 -4.88 -14.71
N GLY A 578 -26.64 -4.33 -15.38
CA GLY A 578 -27.61 -3.42 -14.77
C GLY A 578 -27.35 -1.96 -15.12
N LYS A 579 -27.65 -1.04 -14.19
CA LYS A 579 -27.40 0.39 -14.36
C LYS A 579 -26.27 0.84 -13.46
N VAL A 580 -25.47 1.77 -13.94
CA VAL A 580 -24.48 2.48 -13.10
C VAL A 580 -25.25 3.51 -12.27
N GLU A 581 -25.15 3.40 -10.96
CA GLU A 581 -25.76 4.34 -10.02
C GLU A 581 -24.72 5.31 -9.50
N PHE A 582 -25.03 6.59 -9.54
CA PHE A 582 -24.16 7.65 -9.04
C PHE A 582 -24.65 8.18 -7.70
N LYS A 583 -23.70 8.36 -6.77
CA LYS A 583 -23.92 8.93 -5.44
C LYS A 583 -22.63 9.58 -4.94
N ASN A 584 -22.69 10.31 -3.84
CA ASN A 584 -21.52 11.00 -3.29
C ASN A 584 -20.82 10.24 -2.16
N SER A 585 -21.17 8.98 -1.91
CA SER A 585 -20.66 8.30 -0.71
C SER A 585 -20.30 6.84 -0.95
N PHE A 586 -19.36 6.37 -0.13
CA PHE A 586 -19.09 4.96 0.11
C PHE A 586 -19.50 4.59 1.53
N TYR A 587 -20.04 3.39 1.70
CA TYR A 587 -20.34 2.79 2.98
C TYR A 587 -19.97 1.31 2.96
N LEU A 588 -19.40 0.83 4.07
CA LEU A 588 -19.04 -0.57 4.27
C LEU A 588 -19.33 -0.99 5.70
N GLU A 589 -20.06 -2.09 5.86
CA GLU A 589 -20.12 -2.85 7.12
C GLU A 589 -18.97 -3.86 7.17
N ARG A 590 -18.13 -3.76 8.19
CA ARG A 590 -17.00 -4.67 8.39
C ARG A 590 -16.95 -5.17 9.82
N GLY A 591 -17.48 -6.37 10.05
CA GLY A 591 -17.74 -6.85 11.43
C GLY A 591 -18.65 -5.88 12.19
N PRO A 592 -18.21 -5.40 13.38
CA PRO A 592 -19.01 -4.41 14.13
C PRO A 592 -18.83 -2.97 13.62
N TYR A 593 -18.03 -2.73 12.59
CA TYR A 593 -17.65 -1.40 12.17
C TYR A 593 -18.49 -0.88 11.00
N ASP A 594 -18.90 0.39 11.08
CA ASP A 594 -19.39 1.20 9.98
C ASP A 594 -18.29 2.13 9.49
N ILE A 595 -18.00 2.08 8.21
CA ILE A 595 -16.93 2.81 7.54
C ILE A 595 -17.58 3.64 6.43
N VAL A 596 -17.40 4.96 6.48
CA VAL A 596 -18.06 5.91 5.57
C VAL A 596 -17.07 6.89 5.01
N ALA A 597 -17.19 7.17 3.71
CA ALA A 597 -16.53 8.30 3.07
C ALA A 597 -17.55 9.06 2.22
N VAL A 598 -17.59 10.37 2.35
CA VAL A 598 -18.49 11.25 1.56
C VAL A 598 -17.63 12.18 0.71
N MET A 599 -17.71 12.01 -0.61
CA MET A 599 -16.92 12.79 -1.54
C MET A 599 -17.53 14.18 -1.75
N ASN A 600 -16.68 15.18 -1.74
CA ASN A 600 -16.98 16.50 -2.31
C ASN A 600 -16.85 16.48 -3.84
N GLU A 601 -17.15 17.56 -4.54
CA GLU A 601 -17.09 17.65 -6.01
C GLU A 601 -17.82 16.47 -6.69
N SER A 602 -18.96 16.06 -6.15
CA SER A 602 -19.73 14.88 -6.57
C SER A 602 -21.11 15.28 -7.15
N VAL A 603 -22.00 14.30 -7.26
CA VAL A 603 -23.38 14.50 -7.78
C VAL A 603 -24.31 15.14 -6.76
N SER A 604 -23.92 15.24 -5.51
CA SER A 604 -24.71 15.81 -4.40
C SER A 604 -23.78 16.33 -3.31
N ASP A 605 -24.20 17.39 -2.65
CA ASP A 605 -23.58 17.94 -1.43
C ASP A 605 -24.33 17.51 -0.15
N ALA A 606 -25.24 16.55 -0.25
CA ALA A 606 -25.96 16.02 0.90
C ALA A 606 -25.02 15.21 1.82
N PRO A 607 -25.16 15.35 3.15
CA PRO A 607 -24.45 14.49 4.09
C PRO A 607 -24.94 13.04 4.00
N TYR A 608 -24.12 12.11 4.47
CA TYR A 608 -24.52 10.73 4.71
C TYR A 608 -24.76 10.53 6.20
N THR A 609 -25.95 10.08 6.57
CA THR A 609 -26.33 9.85 7.97
C THR A 609 -26.12 8.37 8.33
N VAL A 610 -25.27 8.11 9.33
CA VAL A 610 -25.16 6.79 9.98
C VAL A 610 -26.07 6.78 11.19
N THR A 611 -26.84 5.70 11.38
CA THR A 611 -27.75 5.53 12.51
C THR A 611 -27.53 4.21 13.21
N GLY A 612 -27.69 4.15 14.53
CA GLY A 612 -27.49 2.96 15.35
C GLY A 612 -27.16 3.33 16.80
N THR A 613 -26.65 2.39 17.55
CA THR A 613 -26.00 2.66 18.83
C THR A 613 -24.49 2.68 18.60
N LEU A 614 -23.94 3.84 18.27
CA LEU A 614 -22.61 4.00 17.66
C LEU A 614 -21.60 4.53 18.67
N ILE A 615 -20.39 3.92 18.72
CA ILE A 615 -19.22 4.55 19.31
C ILE A 615 -18.45 5.23 18.17
N ASP A 616 -18.24 6.55 18.25
CA ASP A 616 -17.43 7.30 17.29
C ASP A 616 -15.94 7.05 17.59
N LEU A 617 -15.26 6.32 16.67
CA LEU A 617 -13.84 5.93 16.83
C LEU A 617 -12.86 7.01 16.33
N PHE A 618 -13.36 8.04 15.66
CA PHE A 618 -12.58 9.23 15.34
C PHE A 618 -12.63 10.31 16.44
N ASP A 619 -13.49 10.14 17.43
CA ASP A 619 -13.51 11.00 18.61
C ASP A 619 -12.70 10.37 19.75
N PRO A 620 -11.64 11.06 20.26
CA PRO A 620 -10.80 10.53 21.34
C PRO A 620 -11.55 10.32 22.67
N GLN A 621 -12.80 10.81 22.81
CA GLN A 621 -13.65 10.61 23.97
C GLN A 621 -14.58 9.38 23.83
N LEU A 622 -14.58 8.72 22.68
CA LEU A 622 -15.42 7.54 22.40
C LEU A 622 -16.89 7.74 22.78
N PRO A 623 -17.59 8.80 22.33
CA PRO A 623 -18.97 9.02 22.68
C PRO A 623 -19.87 7.95 22.09
N VAL A 624 -21.00 7.68 22.79
CA VAL A 624 -22.08 6.85 22.26
C VAL A 624 -23.14 7.76 21.63
N LEU A 625 -23.41 7.53 20.34
CA LEU A 625 -24.31 8.34 19.53
C LEU A 625 -25.48 7.50 18.98
N LYS A 626 -26.61 8.12 18.71
CA LYS A 626 -27.73 7.47 17.99
C LYS A 626 -27.69 7.72 16.49
N SER A 627 -27.05 8.79 16.08
CA SER A 627 -26.78 9.10 14.66
C SER A 627 -25.64 10.08 14.52
N LYS A 628 -25.02 10.07 13.34
CA LYS A 628 -23.98 11.02 12.94
C LYS A 628 -24.10 11.34 11.46
N ASP A 629 -24.10 12.63 11.13
CA ASP A 629 -24.02 13.12 9.76
C ASP A 629 -22.57 13.30 9.36
N ILE A 630 -22.19 12.72 8.23
CA ILE A 630 -20.88 12.87 7.60
C ILE A 630 -21.04 13.77 6.39
N THR A 631 -20.46 14.96 6.44
CA THR A 631 -20.55 15.96 5.37
C THR A 631 -19.58 15.66 4.23
N PRO A 632 -19.82 16.13 2.99
CA PRO A 632 -18.91 15.97 1.88
C PRO A 632 -17.48 16.45 2.19
N GLY A 633 -16.48 15.63 1.81
CA GLY A 633 -15.07 15.85 2.11
C GLY A 633 -14.61 15.24 3.45
N TYR A 634 -15.49 14.58 4.19
CA TYR A 634 -15.18 13.94 5.47
C TYR A 634 -15.47 12.45 5.47
N CYS A 635 -14.87 11.76 6.45
CA CYS A 635 -15.03 10.34 6.69
C CYS A 635 -15.60 10.06 8.07
N GLY A 636 -16.15 8.85 8.27
CA GLY A 636 -16.65 8.36 9.55
C GLY A 636 -16.23 6.92 9.80
N TYR A 637 -15.92 6.64 11.06
CA TYR A 637 -15.55 5.32 11.54
C TYR A 637 -16.20 5.03 12.88
N PHE A 638 -17.11 4.07 12.90
CA PHE A 638 -17.93 3.78 14.07
C PHE A 638 -17.89 2.31 14.41
N MET A 639 -18.05 2.00 15.71
CA MET A 639 -18.46 0.68 16.16
C MET A 639 -19.97 0.70 16.45
N ASP A 640 -20.74 -0.11 15.74
CA ASP A 640 -22.16 -0.30 15.98
C ASP A 640 -22.39 -1.39 17.02
N LEU A 641 -22.89 -0.98 18.18
CA LEU A 641 -23.14 -1.86 19.32
C LEU A 641 -24.32 -2.81 19.11
N ASP A 642 -25.17 -2.55 18.12
CA ASP A 642 -26.27 -3.43 17.76
C ASP A 642 -25.77 -4.71 17.06
N ARG A 643 -24.54 -4.66 16.50
CA ARG A 643 -23.84 -5.81 15.92
C ARG A 643 -22.82 -6.48 16.86
N VAL A 644 -22.60 -5.92 18.03
CA VAL A 644 -21.70 -6.52 19.03
C VAL A 644 -22.45 -7.59 19.82
N LYS A 645 -21.88 -8.79 19.93
CA LYS A 645 -22.40 -9.86 20.77
C LYS A 645 -22.31 -9.44 22.24
N LYS A 646 -23.45 -9.50 22.96
CA LYS A 646 -23.54 -9.20 24.40
C LYS A 646 -23.44 -10.48 25.24
N ASP A 647 -22.39 -11.26 25.01
CA ASP A 647 -22.13 -12.56 25.63
C ASP A 647 -21.26 -12.49 26.90
N GLY A 648 -20.98 -11.29 27.41
CA GLY A 648 -20.23 -11.00 28.61
C GLY A 648 -19.57 -9.63 28.59
N PRO A 649 -18.90 -9.25 29.69
CA PRO A 649 -18.16 -8.00 29.74
C PRO A 649 -16.95 -8.06 28.79
N LYS A 650 -16.64 -6.94 28.16
CA LYS A 650 -15.49 -6.80 27.24
C LYS A 650 -15.12 -5.35 26.96
N VAL A 651 -13.87 -5.11 26.61
CA VAL A 651 -13.45 -3.83 26.04
C VAL A 651 -13.96 -3.74 24.61
N LEU A 652 -14.71 -2.68 24.29
CA LEU A 652 -15.26 -2.44 22.96
C LEU A 652 -14.31 -1.63 22.09
N ALA A 653 -13.85 -0.51 22.63
CA ALA A 653 -12.90 0.39 21.98
C ALA A 653 -11.91 0.91 23.01
N ALA A 654 -10.63 0.96 22.67
CA ALA A 654 -9.59 1.44 23.57
C ALA A 654 -8.40 2.01 22.78
N SER A 655 -7.68 2.94 23.41
CA SER A 655 -6.40 3.47 22.89
C SER A 655 -5.21 2.53 23.16
N ASN A 656 -5.41 1.41 23.81
CA ASN A 656 -4.37 0.51 24.27
C ASN A 656 -4.78 -0.95 24.14
N ARG A 657 -3.81 -1.81 23.92
CA ARG A 657 -4.03 -3.25 23.84
C ARG A 657 -4.22 -3.85 25.23
N THR A 658 -5.21 -4.74 25.36
CA THR A 658 -5.53 -5.44 26.60
C THR A 658 -4.95 -6.84 26.61
N TYR A 659 -4.60 -7.28 27.82
CA TYR A 659 -4.00 -8.59 28.14
C TYR A 659 -4.62 -9.13 29.42
N ASP A 660 -4.47 -10.42 29.67
CA ASP A 660 -4.82 -11.07 30.92
C ASP A 660 -6.27 -10.77 31.36
N GLU A 661 -7.20 -10.88 30.40
CA GLU A 661 -8.62 -10.63 30.66
C GLU A 661 -9.21 -11.75 31.52
N GLU A 662 -9.84 -11.36 32.64
CA GLU A 662 -10.49 -12.28 33.53
C GLU A 662 -11.93 -11.88 33.80
N VAL A 663 -12.87 -12.80 33.59
CA VAL A 663 -14.30 -12.61 33.86
C VAL A 663 -14.69 -13.50 35.03
N SER A 664 -15.28 -12.90 36.06
CA SER A 664 -15.91 -13.63 37.16
C SER A 664 -17.40 -13.32 37.26
N LYS A 665 -18.11 -13.92 38.23
CA LYS A 665 -19.55 -13.68 38.42
C LYS A 665 -19.88 -12.18 38.60
N ASN A 666 -19.04 -11.45 39.32
CA ASN A 666 -19.30 -10.08 39.74
C ASN A 666 -18.17 -9.09 39.35
N SER A 667 -17.22 -9.50 38.51
CA SER A 667 -16.12 -8.63 38.12
C SER A 667 -15.55 -8.96 36.75
N TYR A 668 -14.94 -7.96 36.15
CA TYR A 668 -14.14 -8.06 34.94
C TYR A 668 -12.83 -7.30 35.17
N SER A 669 -11.73 -7.91 34.80
CA SER A 669 -10.42 -7.27 34.91
C SER A 669 -9.55 -7.54 33.68
N TYR A 670 -8.60 -6.65 33.45
CA TYR A 670 -7.59 -6.77 32.38
C TYR A 670 -6.33 -5.97 32.75
N VAL A 671 -5.24 -6.25 32.06
CA VAL A 671 -4.04 -5.42 32.06
C VAL A 671 -3.95 -4.70 30.72
N SER A 672 -3.81 -3.39 30.73
CA SER A 672 -3.61 -2.59 29.51
C SER A 672 -2.16 -2.14 29.40
N LYS A 673 -1.63 -2.10 28.16
CA LYS A 673 -0.27 -1.65 27.86
C LYS A 673 -0.26 -0.68 26.69
N SER A 674 0.50 0.41 26.85
CA SER A 674 0.68 1.46 25.83
C SER A 674 1.87 2.35 26.22
N PRO A 675 2.40 3.21 25.33
CA PRO A 675 3.53 4.07 25.66
C PRO A 675 3.29 4.99 26.85
N VAL A 676 4.33 5.26 27.64
CA VAL A 676 4.27 6.27 28.72
C VAL A 676 3.98 7.67 28.15
N HIS A 677 3.45 8.54 28.99
CA HIS A 677 3.07 9.92 28.65
C HIS A 677 1.93 10.03 27.64
N THR A 678 1.15 8.94 27.48
CA THR A 678 -0.05 8.92 26.66
C THR A 678 -1.27 8.59 27.53
N THR A 679 -2.46 8.96 27.06
CA THR A 679 -3.70 8.75 27.79
C THR A 679 -4.35 7.44 27.38
N GLY A 680 -4.60 6.57 28.33
CA GLY A 680 -5.42 5.39 28.19
C GLY A 680 -6.88 5.77 28.23
N ILE A 681 -7.66 5.36 27.23
CA ILE A 681 -9.11 5.45 27.22
C ILE A 681 -9.69 4.11 26.80
N SER A 682 -10.76 3.67 27.47
CA SER A 682 -11.49 2.47 27.10
C SER A 682 -12.98 2.63 27.34
N ARG A 683 -13.77 2.17 26.38
CA ARG A 683 -15.20 1.98 26.54
C ARG A 683 -15.49 0.49 26.72
N VAL A 684 -16.04 0.14 27.86
CA VAL A 684 -16.18 -1.24 28.32
C VAL A 684 -17.64 -1.61 28.45
N LEU A 685 -18.07 -2.68 27.79
CA LEU A 685 -19.38 -3.29 27.95
C LEU A 685 -19.43 -4.05 29.29
N LEU A 686 -20.42 -3.79 30.11
CA LEU A 686 -20.62 -4.48 31.39
C LEU A 686 -22.06 -4.97 31.51
N PRO A 687 -22.33 -6.06 32.25
CA PRO A 687 -23.67 -6.61 32.44
C PRO A 687 -24.56 -5.74 33.34
N ALA A 688 -23.97 -4.88 34.16
CA ALA A 688 -24.63 -3.94 35.06
C ALA A 688 -23.70 -2.74 35.33
N ARG A 689 -24.30 -1.66 35.86
CA ARG A 689 -23.54 -0.50 36.36
C ARG A 689 -22.54 -0.97 37.41
N PRO A 690 -21.24 -0.64 37.28
CA PRO A 690 -20.27 -1.04 38.30
C PRO A 690 -20.51 -0.31 39.62
N SER A 691 -20.26 -1.02 40.71
CA SER A 691 -20.25 -0.46 42.08
C SER A 691 -18.87 0.06 42.46
N SER A 692 -17.80 -0.45 41.76
CA SER A 692 -16.41 -0.07 41.98
C SER A 692 -15.64 -0.20 40.66
N VAL A 693 -14.70 0.71 40.43
CA VAL A 693 -13.75 0.66 39.32
C VAL A 693 -12.36 0.96 39.87
N LEU A 694 -11.44 0.01 39.72
CA LEU A 694 -10.09 0.10 40.24
C LEU A 694 -9.07 0.22 39.11
N VAL A 695 -8.16 1.18 39.23
CA VAL A 695 -6.97 1.31 38.36
C VAL A 695 -5.73 1.17 39.24
N ASN A 696 -4.92 0.15 39.02
CA ASN A 696 -3.77 -0.20 39.86
C ASN A 696 -4.14 -0.31 41.38
N GLY A 697 -5.33 -0.84 41.64
CA GLY A 697 -5.84 -1.00 43.01
C GLY A 697 -6.42 0.25 43.64
N THR A 698 -6.39 1.41 42.94
CA THR A 698 -6.97 2.67 43.42
C THR A 698 -8.38 2.84 42.86
N GLU A 699 -9.34 3.17 43.74
CA GLU A 699 -10.74 3.45 43.33
C GLU A 699 -10.84 4.71 42.49
N VAL A 700 -11.45 4.58 41.29
CA VAL A 700 -11.64 5.67 40.34
C VAL A 700 -13.08 5.72 39.78
N PHE A 701 -14.01 5.04 40.42
CA PHE A 701 -15.41 5.02 39.97
C PHE A 701 -16.01 6.42 39.88
N ASP A 702 -16.57 6.73 38.72
CA ASP A 702 -17.38 7.93 38.48
C ASP A 702 -18.72 7.54 37.85
N ALA A 703 -19.81 7.89 38.52
CA ALA A 703 -21.15 7.59 38.08
C ALA A 703 -21.51 8.22 36.70
N GLY A 704 -20.88 9.35 36.37
CA GLY A 704 -21.12 10.06 35.10
C GLY A 704 -20.51 9.35 33.89
N ASN A 705 -19.62 8.40 34.12
CA ASN A 705 -18.98 7.60 33.06
C ASN A 705 -19.78 6.36 32.62
N TRP A 706 -20.89 6.06 33.31
CA TRP A 706 -21.80 4.99 32.97
C TRP A 706 -22.90 5.46 32.02
N ASP A 707 -22.99 4.80 30.85
CA ASP A 707 -24.08 4.95 29.90
C ASP A 707 -25.03 3.75 30.05
N ASN A 708 -26.25 4.03 30.53
CA ASN A 708 -27.23 2.98 30.84
C ASN A 708 -27.85 2.37 29.57
N ASP A 709 -27.98 3.16 28.50
CA ASP A 709 -28.62 2.72 27.25
C ASP A 709 -27.73 1.74 26.47
N SER A 710 -26.45 2.02 26.44
CA SER A 710 -25.47 1.15 25.80
C SER A 710 -24.89 0.08 26.73
N MET A 711 -25.14 0.17 28.04
CA MET A 711 -24.52 -0.69 29.07
C MET A 711 -22.98 -0.61 29.06
N THR A 712 -22.44 0.59 28.86
CA THR A 712 -21.00 0.80 28.78
C THR A 712 -20.48 1.78 29.83
N TYR A 713 -19.24 1.53 30.25
CA TYR A 713 -18.48 2.44 31.10
C TYR A 713 -17.30 3.04 30.35
N LEU A 714 -17.11 4.36 30.43
CA LEU A 714 -15.95 5.07 29.88
C LEU A 714 -14.90 5.23 30.98
N LEU A 715 -13.68 4.70 30.75
CA LEU A 715 -12.57 4.79 31.69
C LEU A 715 -11.40 5.50 31.05
N THR A 716 -10.76 6.42 31.81
CA THR A 716 -9.56 7.14 31.39
C THR A 716 -8.49 7.05 32.47
N TYR A 717 -7.23 6.85 32.08
CA TYR A 717 -6.07 6.70 32.97
C TYR A 717 -4.76 7.04 32.25
N GLU A 718 -3.65 7.17 32.97
CA GLU A 718 -2.31 7.29 32.37
C GLU A 718 -1.78 5.89 31.95
N ASN A 719 -1.26 5.82 30.74
CA ASN A 719 -0.71 4.59 30.18
C ASN A 719 0.65 4.20 30.79
N ASN A 720 0.94 2.91 30.79
CA ASN A 720 2.22 2.34 31.17
C ASN A 720 2.52 1.08 30.33
N PRO A 721 3.69 0.97 29.67
CA PRO A 721 4.04 -0.21 28.89
C PRO A 721 4.32 -1.46 29.74
N ASP A 722 4.60 -1.31 31.03
CA ASP A 722 4.73 -2.44 31.95
C ASP A 722 3.36 -2.99 32.39
N GLY A 723 2.30 -2.22 32.19
CA GLY A 723 0.92 -2.60 32.41
C GLY A 723 0.19 -1.70 33.41
N VAL A 724 -1.08 -1.45 33.13
CA VAL A 724 -2.05 -0.83 34.03
C VAL A 724 -3.14 -1.86 34.32
N SER A 725 -3.27 -2.27 35.57
CA SER A 725 -4.32 -3.19 36.00
C SER A 725 -5.65 -2.44 36.14
N VAL A 726 -6.69 -2.95 35.49
CA VAL A 726 -8.05 -2.39 35.54
C VAL A 726 -9.01 -3.48 36.05
N LYS A 727 -9.91 -3.11 36.96
CA LYS A 727 -10.93 -4.03 37.46
C LYS A 727 -12.26 -3.31 37.67
N PHE A 728 -13.33 -3.87 37.13
CA PHE A 728 -14.72 -3.46 37.35
C PHE A 728 -15.39 -4.48 38.27
N VAL A 729 -16.21 -4.00 39.21
CA VAL A 729 -17.00 -4.83 40.14
C VAL A 729 -18.45 -4.34 40.08
N TRP A 730 -19.44 -5.23 39.94
CA TRP A 730 -20.88 -4.94 39.97
C TRP A 730 -21.66 -5.83 40.91
#